data_6bc7995ad3ba45e08518e83f7f7532a7
#
_entry.id   6bc7995ad3ba45e08518e83f7f7532a7
#
_cell.length_a   1.000
_cell.length_b   1.000
_cell.length_c   1.000
_cell.angle_alpha   90.00
_cell.angle_beta   90.00
_cell.angle_gamma   90.00
#
_symmetry.space_group_name_H-M   'P 1'
#
loop_
_entity.id
_entity.type
_entity.pdbx_description
1 polymer ?
#
loop_
_entity_poly.entity_id
_entity_poly.type
_entity_poly.pdbx_seq_one_letter_code
_entity_poly.pdbx_strand_id
1 'polypeptide(L)'
;MKNYYSRLIMAVTLAFMVLPFTLSAQNAAHNHDKCLAHKMMEEEMAANPSYAAAQAQLEIETAQYVDQYIASRTSGANGQKGSAVVRVIPVVFHVIHEGGPENISRTQLLNQIETLNEDFRRLNADTTNTPGPFKPLGADTEIEFRLATLDPNGACTDGVVRLFSPLTNNARNNVKALSYWPSNKYLNIWVVKTIENTSGSAGIVLGFAQFPGGSALTDGIVLRHDYTGKIGTAANTNNEGRTATHEVGHWLNLRHIWGDGQCASDFVTDTPTHFGPNQSNCPTFPSPSNCSGNGANGDMFTNYMDYTNGSCQNMFSIGQAARMNAALSSTVSGRNNLWSSQNLTATGTTGAPGAVCTPIAAFVSPVKYICEGTTVTFTDGSWNGTVDTWSWSFPGGTPSSSTDQNPVVQYNTAGTYDVVLTVNNAAGSDTYTQTGAVVVEPAFGQYSVPYSEGFETITFPGSEWDIENDGGNTWVQTGLAAKSGFNSVYINNFSGNTANTSDVFITPTYNLSNVTSANLTFWLAFAARSGTSTDQLRVFASTSCGQLWNIRYNKSGTTLSTAGIISSNFVPNGTQWRQETVNIASSSYNNKPNVRFKFEYTQSTGNNIYIDDINLTGTVGIDDVMEQSLGFGVYPNPVLTVATIEFTLAEKNNVLIDVVDVTGRVVNQINETILDAGDYQFELPAGLAKGVYGVRLHVDGYVSTRKVVIN
;
A
#
# COMPACT_ATOMS: atom_id res chain seq x y z
N MET A 1 51.59 74.21 -28.32
CA MET A 1 51.95 73.08 -29.18
C MET A 1 51.66 71.82 -28.42
N LYS A 2 50.90 70.93 -29.05
CA LYS A 2 50.51 69.61 -28.67
C LYS A 2 49.50 69.43 -27.53
N ASN A 3 48.26 69.24 -27.98
CA ASN A 3 47.11 68.69 -27.27
C ASN A 3 47.27 67.24 -26.83
N TYR A 4 46.82 66.90 -25.63
CA TYR A 4 46.46 65.56 -25.23
C TYR A 4 45.05 65.54 -24.74
N TYR A 5 44.15 64.92 -25.53
CA TYR A 5 42.82 64.51 -25.09
C TYR A 5 42.97 63.20 -24.34
N SER A 6 42.65 63.16 -23.07
CA SER A 6 42.43 61.95 -22.32
C SER A 6 40.92 61.67 -22.21
N ARG A 7 40.49 60.56 -22.78
CA ARG A 7 39.15 60.02 -22.67
C ARG A 7 38.94 59.46 -21.27
N LEU A 8 38.01 60.03 -20.53
CA LEU A 8 37.54 59.49 -19.27
C LEU A 8 36.49 58.37 -19.59
N ILE A 9 36.85 57.08 -19.38
CA ILE A 9 35.91 55.95 -19.40
C ILE A 9 35.30 55.88 -18.01
N MET A 10 34.03 56.24 -17.88
CA MET A 10 33.25 56.14 -16.68
C MET A 10 32.76 54.69 -16.58
N ALA A 11 33.44 53.83 -15.79
CA ALA A 11 32.96 52.51 -15.44
C ALA A 11 31.88 52.66 -14.35
N VAL A 12 30.64 52.41 -14.72
CA VAL A 12 29.54 52.31 -13.76
C VAL A 12 29.61 50.87 -13.17
N THR A 13 30.19 50.76 -12.00
CA THR A 13 30.10 49.54 -11.17
C THR A 13 28.73 49.52 -10.49
N LEU A 14 27.82 48.69 -10.99
CA LEU A 14 26.56 48.34 -10.31
C LEU A 14 26.92 47.47 -9.11
N ALA A 15 26.96 48.04 -7.91
CA ALA A 15 27.05 47.29 -6.67
C ALA A 15 25.68 46.69 -6.37
N PHE A 16 25.54 45.38 -6.61
CA PHE A 16 24.44 44.60 -6.06
C PHE A 16 24.61 44.55 -4.54
N MET A 17 23.86 45.34 -3.80
CA MET A 17 23.67 45.13 -2.38
C MET A 17 22.83 43.88 -2.19
N VAL A 18 23.49 42.75 -1.91
CA VAL A 18 22.85 41.57 -1.34
C VAL A 18 22.56 41.92 0.12
N LEU A 19 21.32 42.34 0.39
CA LEU A 19 20.78 42.34 1.74
C LEU A 19 20.55 40.87 2.15
N PRO A 20 21.14 40.41 3.25
CA PRO A 20 20.73 39.12 3.79
C PRO A 20 19.32 39.26 4.33
N PHE A 21 18.35 38.68 3.64
CA PHE A 21 17.05 38.40 4.24
C PHE A 21 17.29 37.37 5.33
N THR A 22 17.37 37.85 6.57
CA THR A 22 17.20 36.96 7.73
C THR A 22 15.74 36.53 7.75
N LEU A 23 15.45 35.34 7.25
CA LEU A 23 14.19 34.67 7.54
C LEU A 23 14.13 34.45 9.05
N SER A 24 13.42 35.30 9.76
CA SER A 24 12.92 34.93 11.10
C SER A 24 11.83 33.91 10.89
N ALA A 25 12.17 32.62 10.96
CA ALA A 25 11.19 31.57 11.14
C ALA A 25 10.55 31.74 12.52
N GLN A 26 9.50 32.55 12.61
CA GLN A 26 8.58 32.47 13.74
C GLN A 26 7.64 31.30 13.45
N ASN A 27 7.98 30.14 14.00
CA ASN A 27 7.08 29.00 14.12
C ASN A 27 5.86 29.39 14.97
N ALA A 28 4.85 30.01 14.35
CA ALA A 28 3.49 29.92 14.87
C ALA A 28 2.99 28.51 14.49
N ALA A 29 2.71 27.70 15.49
CA ALA A 29 2.17 26.36 15.31
C ALA A 29 0.84 26.42 14.55
N HIS A 30 0.88 26.28 13.21
CA HIS A 30 -0.29 26.01 12.39
C HIS A 30 -0.57 24.50 12.48
N ASN A 31 -1.50 24.13 13.34
CA ASN A 31 -2.04 22.79 13.43
C ASN A 31 -2.84 22.50 12.15
N HIS A 32 -2.41 21.53 11.35
CA HIS A 32 -3.08 20.89 10.22
C HIS A 32 -2.80 21.45 8.82
N ASP A 33 -1.68 21.04 8.23
CA ASP A 33 -1.48 21.19 6.78
C ASP A 33 -2.35 20.17 6.04
N LYS A 34 -3.43 20.62 5.42
CA LYS A 34 -4.29 19.79 4.57
C LYS A 34 -3.68 19.55 3.18
N CYS A 35 -2.78 20.41 2.73
CA CYS A 35 -2.10 20.40 1.45
C CYS A 35 -0.59 20.60 1.63
N LEU A 36 0.23 19.84 0.89
CA LEU A 36 1.70 19.93 0.91
C LEU A 36 2.28 20.74 -0.26
N ALA A 37 1.46 21.26 -1.17
CA ALA A 37 1.93 21.88 -2.42
C ALA A 37 2.95 23.00 -2.20
N HIS A 38 2.69 23.93 -1.27
CA HIS A 38 3.60 25.02 -0.97
C HIS A 38 4.94 24.54 -0.40
N LYS A 39 4.91 23.65 0.59
CA LYS A 39 6.12 23.08 1.20
C LYS A 39 6.98 22.34 0.17
N MET A 40 6.36 21.53 -0.68
CA MET A 40 7.08 20.81 -1.74
C MET A 40 7.66 21.79 -2.78
N MET A 41 6.98 22.89 -3.08
CA MET A 41 7.50 23.95 -3.94
C MET A 41 8.75 24.61 -3.32
N GLU A 42 8.73 24.94 -2.03
CA GLU A 42 9.89 25.50 -1.33
C GLU A 42 11.08 24.54 -1.30
N GLU A 43 10.83 23.26 -0.99
CA GLU A 43 11.86 22.20 -1.01
C GLU A 43 12.50 22.11 -2.41
N GLU A 44 11.69 22.09 -3.47
CA GLU A 44 12.16 21.99 -4.85
C GLU A 44 12.91 23.28 -5.28
N MET A 45 12.41 24.46 -4.92
CA MET A 45 13.11 25.74 -5.21
C MET A 45 14.47 25.81 -4.54
N ALA A 46 14.60 25.29 -3.32
CA ALA A 46 15.86 25.24 -2.59
C ALA A 46 16.86 24.25 -3.21
N ALA A 47 16.36 23.13 -3.72
CA ALA A 47 17.18 22.05 -4.31
C ALA A 47 17.52 22.32 -5.78
N ASN A 48 16.68 23.05 -6.53
CA ASN A 48 16.76 23.18 -7.98
C ASN A 48 16.65 24.64 -8.45
N PRO A 49 17.79 25.32 -8.70
CA PRO A 49 17.79 26.72 -9.17
C PRO A 49 17.06 26.94 -10.51
N SER A 50 16.98 25.93 -11.38
CA SER A 50 16.25 26.04 -12.66
C SER A 50 14.74 26.10 -12.44
N TYR A 51 14.25 25.43 -11.42
CA TYR A 51 12.85 25.53 -11.01
C TYR A 51 12.50 26.93 -10.51
N ALA A 52 13.34 27.49 -9.64
CA ALA A 52 13.16 28.87 -9.16
C ALA A 52 13.15 29.89 -10.31
N ALA A 53 14.04 29.72 -11.31
CA ALA A 53 14.07 30.57 -12.50
C ALA A 53 12.79 30.43 -13.36
N ALA A 54 12.29 29.20 -13.53
CA ALA A 54 11.05 28.94 -14.27
C ALA A 54 9.83 29.59 -13.58
N GLN A 55 9.76 29.49 -12.25
CA GLN A 55 8.72 30.15 -11.46
C GLN A 55 8.78 31.67 -11.61
N ALA A 56 9.97 32.27 -11.51
CA ALA A 56 10.14 33.72 -11.68
C ALA A 56 9.72 34.19 -13.09
N GLN A 57 10.06 33.42 -14.12
CA GLN A 57 9.64 33.71 -15.48
C GLN A 57 8.11 33.64 -15.64
N LEU A 58 7.50 32.59 -15.07
CA LEU A 58 6.04 32.43 -15.10
C LEU A 58 5.31 33.57 -14.40
N GLU A 59 5.84 34.12 -13.28
CA GLU A 59 5.23 35.25 -12.61
C GLU A 59 5.28 36.51 -13.46
N ILE A 60 6.37 36.77 -14.22
CA ILE A 60 6.46 37.89 -15.17
C ILE A 60 5.40 37.71 -16.28
N GLU A 61 5.29 36.53 -16.87
CA GLU A 61 4.30 36.26 -17.92
C GLU A 61 2.87 36.37 -17.38
N THR A 62 2.65 35.91 -16.14
CA THR A 62 1.36 35.97 -15.45
C THR A 62 0.91 37.41 -15.25
N ALA A 63 1.79 38.30 -14.75
CA ALA A 63 1.46 39.70 -14.53
C ALA A 63 1.01 40.40 -15.84
N GLN A 64 1.75 40.18 -16.93
CA GLN A 64 1.42 40.73 -18.24
C GLN A 64 0.07 40.20 -18.79
N TYR A 65 -0.20 38.92 -18.59
CA TYR A 65 -1.44 38.28 -19.06
C TYR A 65 -2.65 38.75 -18.25
N VAL A 66 -2.53 38.84 -16.92
CA VAL A 66 -3.62 39.27 -16.01
C VAL A 66 -4.13 40.67 -16.39
N ASP A 67 -3.23 41.64 -16.64
CA ASP A 67 -3.61 42.98 -17.05
C ASP A 67 -4.42 42.99 -18.35
N GLN A 68 -3.99 42.21 -19.35
CA GLN A 68 -4.70 42.06 -20.63
C GLN A 68 -6.05 41.36 -20.45
N TYR A 69 -6.12 40.30 -19.65
CA TYR A 69 -7.33 39.52 -19.38
C TYR A 69 -8.40 40.41 -18.71
N ILE A 70 -8.03 41.16 -17.68
CA ILE A 70 -8.95 42.07 -16.97
C ILE A 70 -9.41 43.19 -17.92
N ALA A 71 -8.49 43.82 -18.65
CA ALA A 71 -8.83 44.86 -19.62
C ALA A 71 -9.80 44.42 -20.70
N SER A 72 -9.67 43.19 -21.20
CA SER A 72 -10.57 42.63 -22.21
C SER A 72 -12.00 42.45 -21.72
N ARG A 73 -12.18 42.20 -20.41
CA ARG A 73 -13.49 42.02 -19.78
C ARG A 73 -14.17 43.33 -19.35
N THR A 74 -13.38 44.39 -19.12
CA THR A 74 -13.87 45.71 -18.73
C THR A 74 -14.15 46.65 -19.92
N SER A 75 -13.49 46.43 -21.06
CA SER A 75 -13.61 47.29 -22.26
C SER A 75 -14.77 46.96 -23.22
N GLY A 76 -15.61 46.00 -22.90
CA GLY A 76 -16.79 45.65 -23.69
C GLY A 76 -17.91 46.66 -23.57
N ALA A 77 -17.82 47.79 -24.28
CA ALA A 77 -18.83 48.87 -24.28
C ALA A 77 -20.21 48.49 -24.83
N ASN A 78 -20.46 47.28 -25.26
CA ASN A 78 -21.71 46.82 -25.90
C ASN A 78 -22.26 45.48 -25.39
N GLY A 79 -21.94 45.02 -24.16
CA GLY A 79 -22.59 43.86 -23.58
C GLY A 79 -22.37 42.48 -24.30
N GLN A 80 -21.58 42.46 -25.36
CA GLN A 80 -21.13 41.22 -25.99
C GLN A 80 -19.88 40.73 -25.26
N LYS A 81 -20.07 39.82 -24.29
CA LYS A 81 -18.99 38.90 -23.90
C LYS A 81 -18.49 38.23 -25.19
N GLY A 82 -17.28 38.56 -25.62
CA GLY A 82 -16.64 37.73 -26.66
C GLY A 82 -16.80 36.25 -26.29
N SER A 83 -17.14 35.44 -27.24
CA SER A 83 -17.25 33.98 -26.98
C SER A 83 -15.87 33.51 -26.49
N ALA A 84 -15.74 33.38 -25.18
CA ALA A 84 -14.50 32.93 -24.57
C ALA A 84 -14.27 31.45 -24.96
N VAL A 85 -13.05 31.16 -25.36
CA VAL A 85 -12.65 29.79 -25.76
C VAL A 85 -12.51 28.96 -24.51
N VAL A 86 -13.37 27.96 -24.35
CA VAL A 86 -13.23 26.98 -23.28
C VAL A 86 -11.98 26.13 -23.52
N ARG A 87 -11.10 26.10 -22.55
CA ARG A 87 -9.84 25.35 -22.56
C ARG A 87 -10.06 23.98 -21.95
N VAL A 88 -10.05 22.94 -22.77
CA VAL A 88 -10.20 21.55 -22.33
C VAL A 88 -8.83 20.99 -21.92
N ILE A 89 -8.75 20.42 -20.74
CA ILE A 89 -7.57 19.75 -20.20
C ILE A 89 -7.81 18.26 -20.22
N PRO A 90 -7.03 17.46 -20.98
CA PRO A 90 -7.06 16.01 -20.91
C PRO A 90 -6.55 15.51 -19.57
N VAL A 91 -7.28 14.57 -18.94
CA VAL A 91 -6.98 14.02 -17.61
C VAL A 91 -6.75 12.53 -17.68
N VAL A 92 -5.81 12.04 -16.90
CA VAL A 92 -5.63 10.62 -16.59
C VAL A 92 -5.55 10.43 -15.08
N PHE A 93 -6.25 9.42 -14.56
CA PHE A 93 -6.12 8.96 -13.19
C PHE A 93 -5.16 7.76 -13.11
N HIS A 94 -4.26 7.78 -12.13
CA HIS A 94 -3.41 6.68 -11.73
C HIS A 94 -3.84 6.22 -10.35
N VAL A 95 -4.62 5.14 -10.27
CA VAL A 95 -5.11 4.59 -9.00
C VAL A 95 -4.09 3.59 -8.48
N ILE A 96 -3.41 3.96 -7.39
CA ILE A 96 -2.38 3.13 -6.75
C ILE A 96 -3.04 2.46 -5.54
N HIS A 97 -3.04 1.12 -5.50
CA HIS A 97 -3.81 0.37 -4.52
C HIS A 97 -3.14 -0.93 -4.08
N GLU A 98 -3.60 -1.47 -2.95
CA GLU A 98 -3.29 -2.82 -2.46
C GLU A 98 -4.55 -3.71 -2.47
N GLY A 99 -5.56 -3.36 -3.29
CA GLY A 99 -6.83 -4.06 -3.36
C GLY A 99 -7.84 -3.65 -2.29
N GLY A 100 -7.53 -2.62 -1.51
CA GLY A 100 -8.40 -2.05 -0.49
C GLY A 100 -9.37 -0.98 -1.03
N PRO A 101 -9.98 -0.18 -0.12
CA PRO A 101 -10.95 0.86 -0.49
C PRO A 101 -10.34 1.97 -1.37
N GLU A 102 -9.02 2.10 -1.41
CA GLU A 102 -8.31 3.04 -2.27
C GLU A 102 -8.39 2.69 -3.78
N ASN A 103 -8.76 1.45 -4.10
CA ASN A 103 -9.08 1.05 -5.47
C ASN A 103 -10.47 1.52 -5.87
N ILE A 104 -10.66 2.83 -5.87
CA ILE A 104 -11.96 3.48 -6.07
C ILE A 104 -12.56 3.19 -7.45
N SER A 105 -13.89 3.18 -7.50
CA SER A 105 -14.64 2.86 -8.72
C SER A 105 -14.46 3.91 -9.81
N ARG A 106 -14.62 3.50 -11.08
CA ARG A 106 -14.67 4.43 -12.21
C ARG A 106 -15.77 5.49 -12.04
N THR A 107 -16.91 5.12 -11.47
CA THR A 107 -18.00 6.04 -11.16
C THR A 107 -17.58 7.16 -10.21
N GLN A 108 -16.76 6.85 -9.18
CA GLN A 108 -16.23 7.86 -8.27
C GLN A 108 -15.21 8.78 -8.97
N LEU A 109 -14.39 8.27 -9.88
CA LEU A 109 -13.46 9.09 -10.69
C LEU A 109 -14.20 10.01 -11.66
N LEU A 110 -15.26 9.52 -12.32
CA LEU A 110 -16.12 10.36 -13.17
C LEU A 110 -16.81 11.47 -12.38
N ASN A 111 -17.27 11.16 -11.16
CA ASN A 111 -17.86 12.16 -10.28
C ASN A 111 -16.85 13.23 -9.85
N GLN A 112 -15.56 12.90 -9.75
CA GLN A 112 -14.50 13.91 -9.55
C GLN A 112 -14.33 14.82 -10.76
N ILE A 113 -14.39 14.29 -11.99
CA ILE A 113 -14.34 15.11 -13.21
C ILE A 113 -15.56 16.04 -13.29
N GLU A 114 -16.74 15.54 -12.95
CA GLU A 114 -17.96 16.33 -12.86
C GLU A 114 -17.80 17.51 -11.87
N THR A 115 -17.30 17.23 -10.65
CA THR A 115 -17.02 18.25 -9.65
C THR A 115 -16.04 19.30 -10.14
N LEU A 116 -14.92 18.89 -10.76
CA LEU A 116 -13.97 19.83 -11.34
C LEU A 116 -14.64 20.75 -12.37
N ASN A 117 -15.47 20.20 -13.25
CA ASN A 117 -16.18 20.97 -14.26
C ASN A 117 -17.25 21.90 -13.64
N GLU A 118 -17.99 21.44 -12.63
CA GLU A 118 -18.93 22.31 -11.90
C GLU A 118 -18.22 23.52 -11.28
N ASP A 119 -17.13 23.27 -10.55
CA ASP A 119 -16.41 24.30 -9.80
C ASP A 119 -15.66 25.28 -10.73
N PHE A 120 -14.92 24.78 -11.72
CA PHE A 120 -14.13 25.63 -12.63
C PHE A 120 -15.02 26.43 -13.61
N ARG A 121 -16.18 25.87 -14.00
CA ARG A 121 -17.14 26.56 -14.84
C ARG A 121 -18.18 27.36 -14.04
N ARG A 122 -18.02 27.39 -12.69
CA ARG A 122 -18.97 28.06 -11.78
C ARG A 122 -20.42 27.61 -11.98
N LEU A 123 -20.62 26.34 -12.22
CA LEU A 123 -21.92 25.67 -12.41
C LEU A 123 -22.42 25.01 -11.11
N ASN A 124 -21.63 24.99 -10.08
CA ASN A 124 -21.96 24.44 -8.75
C ASN A 124 -23.18 25.15 -8.14
N ALA A 125 -24.14 24.39 -7.65
CA ALA A 125 -25.44 24.91 -7.15
C ALA A 125 -25.28 25.84 -5.96
N ASP A 126 -24.23 25.67 -5.14
CA ASP A 126 -23.94 26.43 -3.93
C ASP A 126 -23.26 27.80 -4.19
N THR A 127 -23.08 28.20 -5.45
CA THR A 127 -22.74 29.60 -5.79
C THR A 127 -23.72 30.61 -5.23
N THR A 128 -24.95 30.20 -4.95
CA THR A 128 -25.97 31.01 -4.27
C THR A 128 -25.55 31.40 -2.86
N ASN A 129 -24.72 30.58 -2.19
CA ASN A 129 -24.23 30.77 -0.82
C ASN A 129 -23.03 31.74 -0.74
N THR A 130 -22.43 32.13 -1.87
CA THR A 130 -21.37 33.14 -1.89
C THR A 130 -21.84 34.42 -1.23
N PRO A 131 -21.09 35.01 -0.26
CA PRO A 131 -21.45 36.29 0.36
C PRO A 131 -21.64 37.41 -0.66
N GLY A 132 -22.63 38.27 -0.43
CA GLY A 132 -23.05 39.29 -1.38
C GLY A 132 -21.91 40.12 -2.00
N PRO A 133 -20.97 40.68 -1.19
CA PRO A 133 -19.83 41.42 -1.71
C PRO A 133 -18.87 40.62 -2.59
N PHE A 134 -18.79 39.30 -2.41
CA PHE A 134 -17.89 38.43 -3.19
C PHE A 134 -18.58 37.82 -4.44
N LYS A 135 -19.92 37.84 -4.53
CA LYS A 135 -20.64 37.34 -5.71
C LYS A 135 -20.18 37.94 -7.05
N PRO A 136 -19.93 39.26 -7.16
CA PRO A 136 -19.45 39.85 -8.42
C PRO A 136 -18.03 39.44 -8.80
N LEU A 137 -17.25 38.98 -7.82
CA LEU A 137 -15.84 38.60 -8.02
C LEU A 137 -15.71 37.13 -8.47
N GLY A 138 -16.75 36.30 -8.27
CA GLY A 138 -16.72 34.89 -8.65
C GLY A 138 -16.70 34.72 -10.17
N ALA A 139 -15.78 33.88 -10.65
CA ALA A 139 -15.52 33.70 -12.07
C ALA A 139 -15.92 32.29 -12.60
N ASP A 140 -16.47 32.25 -13.82
CA ASP A 140 -16.30 31.10 -14.71
C ASP A 140 -14.86 31.16 -15.26
N THR A 141 -14.04 30.16 -14.96
CA THR A 141 -12.63 30.13 -15.36
C THR A 141 -12.43 29.75 -16.83
N GLU A 142 -13.48 29.26 -17.50
CA GLU A 142 -13.46 28.79 -18.88
C GLU A 142 -12.52 27.58 -19.09
N ILE A 143 -12.32 26.78 -18.03
CA ILE A 143 -11.50 25.58 -18.05
C ILE A 143 -12.43 24.37 -17.84
N GLU A 144 -12.27 23.34 -18.67
CA GLU A 144 -12.95 22.06 -18.58
C GLU A 144 -11.95 20.91 -18.51
N PHE A 145 -12.35 19.81 -17.88
CA PHE A 145 -11.57 18.60 -17.70
C PHE A 145 -12.28 17.44 -18.39
N ARG A 146 -11.53 16.66 -19.17
CA ARG A 146 -12.07 15.46 -19.83
C ARG A 146 -11.11 14.31 -19.66
N LEU A 147 -11.64 13.12 -19.31
CA LEU A 147 -10.84 11.92 -19.31
C LEU A 147 -10.32 11.65 -20.74
N ALA A 148 -9.04 11.29 -20.83
CA ALA A 148 -8.45 10.87 -22.07
C ALA A 148 -9.12 9.60 -22.59
N THR A 149 -9.33 9.50 -23.90
CA THR A 149 -9.81 8.28 -24.57
C THR A 149 -8.74 7.65 -25.46
N LEU A 150 -7.57 8.30 -25.57
CA LEU A 150 -6.35 7.77 -26.17
C LEU A 150 -5.19 7.96 -25.19
N ASP A 151 -4.39 6.91 -25.02
CA ASP A 151 -3.17 6.91 -24.22
C ASP A 151 -2.00 7.62 -24.96
N PRO A 152 -0.81 7.79 -24.34
CA PRO A 152 0.35 8.41 -25.00
C PRO A 152 0.80 7.77 -26.31
N ASN A 153 0.48 6.50 -26.53
CA ASN A 153 0.80 5.73 -27.72
C ASN A 153 -0.33 5.74 -28.77
N GLY A 154 -1.46 6.39 -28.45
CA GLY A 154 -2.65 6.42 -29.31
C GLY A 154 -3.56 5.18 -29.18
N ALA A 155 -3.33 4.32 -28.19
CA ALA A 155 -4.21 3.20 -27.90
C ALA A 155 -5.46 3.66 -27.13
N CYS A 156 -6.56 2.92 -27.29
CA CYS A 156 -7.81 3.17 -26.59
C CYS A 156 -7.64 3.06 -25.09
N THR A 157 -8.16 4.06 -24.35
CA THR A 157 -8.17 4.07 -22.89
C THR A 157 -9.47 4.69 -22.37
N ASP A 158 -9.85 4.33 -21.15
CA ASP A 158 -10.93 5.00 -20.42
C ASP A 158 -10.42 6.12 -19.49
N GLY A 159 -9.14 6.50 -19.63
CA GLY A 159 -8.49 7.57 -18.88
C GLY A 159 -8.11 7.18 -17.44
N VAL A 160 -8.10 5.88 -17.12
CA VAL A 160 -7.74 5.36 -15.80
C VAL A 160 -6.66 4.29 -15.97
N VAL A 161 -5.62 4.37 -15.12
CA VAL A 161 -4.58 3.34 -14.97
C VAL A 161 -4.65 2.82 -13.55
N ARG A 162 -4.61 1.51 -13.34
CA ARG A 162 -4.65 0.88 -12.02
C ARG A 162 -3.37 0.09 -11.78
N LEU A 163 -2.76 0.28 -10.60
CA LEU A 163 -1.47 -0.31 -10.26
C LEU A 163 -1.48 -0.81 -8.81
N PHE A 164 -1.15 -2.07 -8.64
CA PHE A 164 -0.93 -2.65 -7.33
C PHE A 164 0.44 -2.23 -6.80
N SER A 165 0.48 -1.51 -5.67
CA SER A 165 1.73 -1.10 -5.03
C SER A 165 1.52 -0.67 -3.58
N PRO A 166 2.39 -1.10 -2.63
CA PRO A 166 2.39 -0.63 -1.26
C PRO A 166 2.76 0.87 -1.12
N LEU A 167 3.33 1.50 -2.15
CA LEU A 167 3.62 2.93 -2.18
C LEU A 167 2.36 3.81 -2.08
N THR A 168 1.16 3.21 -2.18
CA THR A 168 -0.12 3.89 -1.88
C THR A 168 -0.21 4.37 -0.43
N ASN A 169 0.60 3.78 0.48
CA ASN A 169 0.70 4.20 1.89
C ASN A 169 1.79 5.25 2.06
N ASN A 170 1.48 6.34 2.77
CA ASN A 170 2.39 7.46 3.01
C ASN A 170 3.03 8.01 1.73
N ALA A 171 2.20 8.17 0.69
CA ALA A 171 2.62 8.56 -0.64
C ALA A 171 3.23 9.97 -0.68
N ARG A 172 4.24 10.13 -1.52
CA ARG A 172 4.82 11.41 -1.99
C ARG A 172 5.06 11.32 -3.50
N ASN A 173 6.12 11.98 -4.00
CA ASN A 173 6.49 11.90 -5.41
C ASN A 173 6.94 10.49 -5.86
N ASN A 174 7.26 9.58 -4.93
CA ASN A 174 7.63 8.19 -5.21
C ASN A 174 6.56 7.43 -5.99
N VAL A 175 5.26 7.67 -5.72
CA VAL A 175 4.16 7.00 -6.44
C VAL A 175 4.09 7.40 -7.91
N LYS A 176 4.58 8.60 -8.25
CA LYS A 176 4.53 9.13 -9.61
C LYS A 176 5.46 8.37 -10.57
N ALA A 177 6.52 7.76 -10.04
CA ALA A 177 7.44 6.93 -10.82
C ALA A 177 6.82 5.58 -11.26
N LEU A 178 5.76 5.10 -10.57
CA LEU A 178 5.08 3.86 -10.94
C LEU A 178 4.37 3.96 -12.29
N SER A 179 3.78 5.11 -12.57
CA SER A 179 3.09 5.41 -13.83
C SER A 179 2.92 6.91 -13.97
N TYR A 180 3.27 7.45 -15.12
CA TYR A 180 2.94 8.82 -15.52
C TYR A 180 2.75 8.91 -17.02
N TRP A 181 1.91 9.86 -17.46
CA TRP A 181 1.76 10.21 -18.87
C TRP A 181 2.38 11.59 -19.14
N PRO A 182 2.82 11.91 -20.37
CA PRO A 182 3.46 13.19 -20.67
C PRO A 182 2.66 14.38 -20.19
N SER A 183 3.19 15.14 -19.23
CA SER A 183 2.49 16.22 -18.54
C SER A 183 2.16 17.43 -19.41
N ASN A 184 2.83 17.56 -20.56
CA ASN A 184 2.48 18.55 -21.59
C ASN A 184 1.28 18.11 -22.46
N LYS A 185 0.76 16.89 -22.26
CA LYS A 185 -0.42 16.36 -22.97
C LYS A 185 -1.57 16.06 -22.01
N TYR A 186 -1.29 15.70 -20.75
CA TYR A 186 -2.28 15.24 -19.79
C TYR A 186 -2.03 15.86 -18.41
N LEU A 187 -3.10 16.17 -17.69
CA LEU A 187 -3.07 16.31 -16.24
C LEU A 187 -3.05 14.93 -15.61
N ASN A 188 -1.96 14.58 -14.94
CA ASN A 188 -1.84 13.34 -14.18
C ASN A 188 -2.41 13.53 -12.77
N ILE A 189 -3.32 12.66 -12.35
CA ILE A 189 -3.92 12.64 -11.01
C ILE A 189 -3.67 11.26 -10.40
N TRP A 190 -2.81 11.21 -9.36
CA TRP A 190 -2.58 9.97 -8.61
C TRP A 190 -3.55 9.90 -7.43
N VAL A 191 -4.24 8.77 -7.31
CA VAL A 191 -5.14 8.47 -6.19
C VAL A 191 -4.47 7.43 -5.32
N VAL A 192 -4.36 7.73 -4.01
CA VAL A 192 -3.61 6.92 -3.05
C VAL A 192 -4.41 6.70 -1.76
N LYS A 193 -3.98 5.74 -0.94
CA LYS A 193 -4.61 5.44 0.35
C LYS A 193 -4.30 6.50 1.39
N THR A 194 -3.02 6.84 1.58
CA THR A 194 -2.59 7.89 2.51
C THR A 194 -1.43 8.69 1.93
N ILE A 195 -1.31 9.95 2.35
CA ILE A 195 -0.21 10.84 2.00
C ILE A 195 0.64 11.08 3.24
N GLU A 196 1.97 11.14 3.07
CA GLU A 196 2.90 11.36 4.17
C GLU A 196 2.64 12.72 4.84
N ASN A 197 2.51 12.72 6.15
CA ASN A 197 2.40 13.95 6.93
C ASN A 197 3.77 14.32 7.53
N THR A 198 4.46 15.26 6.90
CA THR A 198 5.78 15.74 7.34
C THR A 198 5.71 16.93 8.28
N SER A 199 4.51 17.45 8.60
CA SER A 199 4.35 18.65 9.45
C SER A 199 4.53 18.38 10.95
N GLY A 200 4.54 17.10 11.36
CA GLY A 200 4.58 16.70 12.77
C GLY A 200 3.29 17.02 13.54
N SER A 201 2.26 17.53 12.86
CA SER A 201 0.93 17.79 13.42
C SER A 201 0.04 16.54 13.38
N ALA A 202 -0.97 16.46 14.23
CA ALA A 202 -1.90 15.34 14.29
C ALA A 202 -2.92 15.28 13.13
N GLY A 203 -2.78 16.10 12.09
CA GLY A 203 -3.67 16.17 10.93
C GLY A 203 -3.36 15.15 9.85
N ILE A 204 -4.26 15.07 8.87
CA ILE A 204 -4.07 14.28 7.64
C ILE A 204 -3.88 15.21 6.45
N VAL A 205 -2.96 14.87 5.55
CA VAL A 205 -2.80 15.53 4.26
C VAL A 205 -3.82 14.95 3.29
N LEU A 206 -4.58 15.81 2.61
CA LEU A 206 -5.66 15.42 1.70
C LEU A 206 -5.21 15.32 0.25
N GLY A 207 -4.25 16.18 -0.13
CA GLY A 207 -3.68 16.26 -1.46
C GLY A 207 -2.40 17.07 -1.51
N PHE A 208 -1.78 17.08 -2.66
CA PHE A 208 -0.75 18.04 -3.04
C PHE A 208 -0.59 18.11 -4.55
N ALA A 209 -0.19 19.28 -5.02
CA ALA A 209 0.09 19.56 -6.42
C ALA A 209 1.56 19.93 -6.62
N GLN A 210 2.07 19.72 -7.83
CA GLN A 210 3.28 20.37 -8.28
C GLN A 210 2.95 21.68 -8.99
N PHE A 211 3.53 22.79 -8.55
CA PHE A 211 3.47 24.05 -9.27
C PHE A 211 4.18 23.95 -10.62
N PRO A 212 3.80 24.76 -11.63
CA PRO A 212 4.47 24.74 -12.93
C PRO A 212 5.98 25.02 -12.82
N GLY A 213 6.77 24.46 -13.73
CA GLY A 213 8.22 24.67 -13.82
C GLY A 213 9.08 23.56 -13.21
N GLY A 214 8.48 22.65 -12.45
CA GLY A 214 9.16 21.46 -11.91
C GLY A 214 9.38 20.35 -12.94
N SER A 215 9.89 19.20 -12.46
CA SER A 215 10.14 18.03 -13.30
C SER A 215 8.87 17.53 -13.98
N ALA A 216 8.93 17.24 -15.28
CA ALA A 216 7.82 16.67 -16.03
C ALA A 216 7.41 15.27 -15.52
N LEU A 217 8.33 14.53 -14.91
CA LEU A 217 8.09 13.18 -14.38
C LEU A 217 7.24 13.17 -13.11
N THR A 218 7.17 14.31 -12.42
CA THR A 218 6.40 14.46 -11.17
C THR A 218 5.27 15.46 -11.30
N ASP A 219 5.02 15.98 -12.51
CA ASP A 219 4.03 17.02 -12.78
C ASP A 219 2.61 16.48 -12.76
N GLY A 220 1.78 17.01 -11.85
CA GLY A 220 0.40 16.63 -11.60
C GLY A 220 0.03 16.76 -10.13
N ILE A 221 -1.06 16.10 -9.72
CA ILE A 221 -1.59 16.16 -8.36
C ILE A 221 -1.72 14.77 -7.75
N VAL A 222 -1.57 14.66 -6.44
CA VAL A 222 -1.83 13.45 -5.67
C VAL A 222 -3.00 13.72 -4.73
N LEU A 223 -3.94 12.79 -4.66
CA LEU A 223 -5.16 12.87 -3.87
C LEU A 223 -5.34 11.63 -3.01
N ARG A 224 -5.88 11.78 -1.80
CA ARG A 224 -6.39 10.64 -1.05
C ARG A 224 -7.70 10.14 -1.69
N HIS A 225 -7.88 8.82 -1.70
CA HIS A 225 -9.05 8.16 -2.28
C HIS A 225 -10.37 8.59 -1.61
N ASP A 226 -10.34 8.84 -0.28
CA ASP A 226 -11.48 9.24 0.54
C ASP A 226 -11.77 10.76 0.49
N TYR A 227 -11.01 11.50 -0.34
CA TYR A 227 -11.20 12.91 -0.68
C TYR A 227 -11.27 13.14 -2.19
N THR A 228 -11.51 12.08 -2.96
CA THR A 228 -11.68 12.12 -4.41
C THR A 228 -13.14 11.92 -4.77
N GLY A 229 -13.79 12.95 -5.33
CA GLY A 229 -15.23 12.96 -5.62
C GLY A 229 -16.12 13.20 -4.38
N LYS A 230 -17.42 12.97 -4.56
CA LYS A 230 -18.49 13.16 -3.55
C LYS A 230 -19.15 11.84 -3.14
N ILE A 231 -18.83 10.74 -3.80
CA ILE A 231 -19.47 9.44 -3.64
C ILE A 231 -18.45 8.35 -3.28
N GLY A 232 -18.90 7.14 -3.05
CA GLY A 232 -18.03 6.01 -2.73
C GLY A 232 -17.29 6.22 -1.41
N THR A 233 -15.99 6.10 -1.42
CA THR A 233 -15.15 6.26 -0.21
C THR A 233 -15.14 7.71 0.33
N ALA A 234 -15.51 8.68 -0.51
CA ALA A 234 -15.56 10.11 -0.14
C ALA A 234 -16.92 10.59 0.38
N ALA A 235 -17.94 9.75 0.39
CA ALA A 235 -19.35 10.14 0.63
C ALA A 235 -19.65 10.82 1.99
N ASN A 236 -18.77 10.69 2.99
CA ASN A 236 -19.01 11.19 4.35
C ASN A 236 -17.96 12.21 4.82
N THR A 237 -17.24 12.83 3.91
CA THR A 237 -16.08 13.69 4.27
C THR A 237 -16.39 15.18 4.34
N ASN A 238 -17.57 15.65 3.99
CA ASN A 238 -17.91 17.07 3.82
C ASN A 238 -16.95 17.82 2.87
N ASN A 239 -16.25 17.08 2.01
CA ASN A 239 -15.22 17.64 1.11
C ASN A 239 -15.79 18.09 -0.23
N GLU A 240 -16.92 17.53 -0.64
CA GLU A 240 -17.60 17.83 -1.91
C GLU A 240 -16.70 17.64 -3.16
N GLY A 241 -15.63 16.80 -3.07
CA GLY A 241 -14.63 16.60 -4.13
C GLY A 241 -13.70 17.78 -4.35
N ARG A 242 -13.70 18.79 -3.47
CA ARG A 242 -13.02 20.08 -3.65
C ARG A 242 -11.55 20.09 -3.28
N THR A 243 -11.03 19.01 -2.71
CA THR A 243 -9.58 18.81 -2.62
C THR A 243 -8.95 18.85 -4.02
N ALA A 244 -9.52 18.15 -5.00
CA ALA A 244 -9.01 18.19 -6.38
C ALA A 244 -9.10 19.58 -6.99
N THR A 245 -10.19 20.32 -6.74
CA THR A 245 -10.37 21.71 -7.19
C THR A 245 -9.27 22.62 -6.63
N HIS A 246 -8.94 22.46 -5.34
CA HIS A 246 -7.86 23.17 -4.66
C HIS A 246 -6.48 22.83 -5.28
N GLU A 247 -6.17 21.53 -5.40
CA GLU A 247 -4.87 21.07 -5.91
C GLU A 247 -4.66 21.46 -7.39
N VAL A 248 -5.69 21.40 -8.22
CA VAL A 248 -5.64 21.88 -9.59
C VAL A 248 -5.41 23.39 -9.64
N GLY A 249 -5.95 24.16 -8.67
CA GLY A 249 -5.62 25.58 -8.51
C GLY A 249 -4.11 25.79 -8.39
N HIS A 250 -3.42 25.07 -7.51
CA HIS A 250 -1.96 25.10 -7.38
C HIS A 250 -1.23 24.65 -8.65
N TRP A 251 -1.70 23.56 -9.27
CA TRP A 251 -1.14 23.07 -10.52
C TRP A 251 -1.25 24.10 -11.66
N LEU A 252 -2.22 25.03 -11.57
CA LEU A 252 -2.41 26.18 -12.45
C LEU A 252 -1.88 27.49 -11.87
N ASN A 253 -0.89 27.44 -10.96
CA ASN A 253 -0.17 28.57 -10.39
C ASN A 253 -0.94 29.48 -9.43
N LEU A 254 -1.98 28.97 -8.75
CA LEU A 254 -2.59 29.68 -7.63
C LEU A 254 -1.88 29.37 -6.32
N ARG A 255 -1.69 30.39 -5.49
CA ARG A 255 -1.26 30.24 -4.10
C ARG A 255 -2.46 30.08 -3.19
N HIS A 256 -2.24 29.63 -1.96
CA HIS A 256 -3.26 29.73 -0.93
C HIS A 256 -3.67 31.19 -0.77
N ILE A 257 -4.94 31.44 -0.45
CA ILE A 257 -5.50 32.77 -0.39
C ILE A 257 -4.87 33.66 0.71
N TRP A 258 -4.19 33.06 1.70
CA TRP A 258 -3.39 33.79 2.72
C TRP A 258 -1.92 33.99 2.30
N GLY A 259 -1.54 33.66 1.09
CA GLY A 259 -0.20 33.82 0.54
C GLY A 259 0.89 33.00 1.24
N ASP A 260 0.50 31.90 1.92
CA ASP A 260 1.39 30.99 2.66
C ASP A 260 2.16 31.62 3.82
N GLY A 261 1.67 32.78 4.32
CA GLY A 261 2.23 33.48 5.47
C GLY A 261 1.21 34.40 6.11
N GLN A 262 1.53 34.94 7.29
CA GLN A 262 0.63 35.88 7.95
C GLN A 262 0.49 37.15 7.12
N CYS A 263 -0.73 37.45 6.67
CA CYS A 263 -1.03 38.63 5.84
C CYS A 263 -0.16 38.70 4.57
N ALA A 264 0.27 37.57 4.03
CA ALA A 264 1.08 37.54 2.82
C ALA A 264 0.19 37.71 1.56
N SER A 265 0.81 37.94 0.43
CA SER A 265 0.11 38.10 -0.84
C SER A 265 0.00 36.77 -1.56
N ASP A 266 -1.18 36.47 -2.06
CA ASP A 266 -1.44 35.36 -3.00
C ASP A 266 -1.22 35.76 -4.47
N PHE A 267 -0.72 36.99 -4.71
CA PHE A 267 -0.53 37.61 -6.02
C PHE A 267 -1.82 37.81 -6.82
N VAL A 268 -2.95 37.93 -6.13
CA VAL A 268 -4.26 38.23 -6.72
C VAL A 268 -4.83 39.51 -6.07
N THR A 269 -5.29 40.44 -6.89
CA THR A 269 -5.70 41.76 -6.39
C THR A 269 -7.15 41.84 -5.96
N ASP A 270 -7.99 40.91 -6.37
CA ASP A 270 -9.43 40.88 -6.03
C ASP A 270 -9.76 39.88 -4.91
N THR A 271 -8.73 39.29 -4.27
CA THR A 271 -8.83 38.53 -3.03
C THR A 271 -8.42 39.42 -1.86
N PRO A 272 -9.16 39.44 -0.73
CA PRO A 272 -8.73 40.16 0.47
C PRO A 272 -7.54 39.43 1.11
N THR A 273 -6.66 40.21 1.77
CA THR A 273 -5.52 39.64 2.50
C THR A 273 -5.98 38.89 3.74
N HIS A 274 -5.66 37.60 3.86
CA HIS A 274 -5.99 36.79 5.01
C HIS A 274 -4.85 36.70 6.02
N PHE A 275 -5.17 36.57 7.31
CA PHE A 275 -4.16 36.34 8.36
C PHE A 275 -3.55 34.96 8.28
N GLY A 276 -4.33 33.95 7.85
CA GLY A 276 -3.97 32.55 7.71
C GLY A 276 -5.16 31.75 7.17
N PRO A 277 -5.05 30.42 7.13
CA PRO A 277 -6.15 29.57 6.65
C PRO A 277 -7.35 29.61 7.58
N ASN A 278 -8.56 29.66 7.01
CA ASN A 278 -9.77 29.34 7.72
C ASN A 278 -9.91 27.82 7.79
N GLN A 279 -9.91 27.26 9.02
CA GLN A 279 -9.88 25.80 9.20
C GLN A 279 -11.28 25.22 9.48
N SER A 280 -11.59 24.12 8.80
CA SER A 280 -12.65 23.15 9.10
C SER A 280 -14.10 23.65 8.97
N ASN A 281 -14.58 24.58 9.78
CA ASN A 281 -15.98 25.02 9.75
C ASN A 281 -16.18 26.26 8.85
N CYS A 282 -17.39 26.43 8.34
CA CYS A 282 -17.74 27.65 7.63
C CYS A 282 -17.74 28.85 8.59
N PRO A 283 -16.88 29.87 8.40
CA PRO A 283 -16.97 31.11 9.14
C PRO A 283 -18.31 31.81 8.87
N THR A 284 -18.75 32.63 9.81
CA THR A 284 -19.92 33.51 9.61
C THR A 284 -19.47 34.78 8.91
N PHE A 285 -20.17 35.13 7.82
CA PHE A 285 -19.87 36.40 7.11
C PHE A 285 -20.49 37.59 7.86
N PRO A 286 -19.77 38.75 7.98
CA PRO A 286 -18.39 38.96 7.60
C PRO A 286 -17.39 38.29 8.55
N SER A 287 -16.23 37.87 8.03
CA SER A 287 -15.17 37.22 8.80
C SER A 287 -13.88 38.05 8.77
N PRO A 288 -13.79 39.14 9.53
CA PRO A 288 -12.64 40.02 9.50
C PRO A 288 -11.40 39.38 10.12
N SER A 289 -10.25 39.58 9.54
CA SER A 289 -8.94 39.24 10.09
C SER A 289 -8.07 40.51 10.32
N ASN A 290 -6.98 40.35 11.11
CA ASN A 290 -6.15 41.51 11.53
C ASN A 290 -5.15 41.96 10.45
N CYS A 291 -5.43 41.73 9.16
CA CYS A 291 -4.55 42.13 8.08
C CYS A 291 -4.93 43.50 7.47
N SER A 292 -3.92 44.29 7.19
CA SER A 292 -4.07 45.48 6.32
C SER A 292 -4.50 45.00 4.94
N GLY A 293 -5.63 45.47 4.41
CA GLY A 293 -6.18 45.01 3.13
C GLY A 293 -7.26 43.93 3.23
N ASN A 294 -7.57 43.42 4.44
CA ASN A 294 -8.68 42.51 4.64
C ASN A 294 -10.07 43.15 4.41
N GLY A 295 -10.18 44.46 4.77
CA GLY A 295 -11.38 45.25 4.56
C GLY A 295 -12.55 44.90 5.46
N ALA A 296 -13.70 45.58 5.29
CA ALA A 296 -14.89 45.39 6.10
C ALA A 296 -15.62 44.04 5.84
N ASN A 297 -15.40 43.44 4.68
CA ASN A 297 -16.00 42.15 4.31
C ASN A 297 -15.28 40.95 4.91
N GLY A 298 -14.03 41.15 5.34
CA GLY A 298 -13.23 40.08 5.93
C GLY A 298 -12.72 39.04 4.90
N ASP A 299 -12.36 37.89 5.41
CA ASP A 299 -11.79 36.80 4.65
C ASP A 299 -12.80 36.21 3.61
N MET A 300 -12.29 35.93 2.42
CA MET A 300 -13.05 35.25 1.35
C MET A 300 -13.02 33.71 1.59
N PHE A 301 -13.51 33.28 2.74
CA PHE A 301 -13.48 31.90 3.21
C PHE A 301 -14.24 30.91 2.32
N THR A 302 -15.04 31.38 1.35
CA THR A 302 -15.71 30.55 0.34
C THR A 302 -14.87 30.28 -0.88
N ASN A 303 -13.62 30.74 -0.89
CA ASN A 303 -12.68 30.53 -1.98
C ASN A 303 -12.10 29.11 -1.95
N TYR A 304 -11.93 28.46 -3.10
CA TYR A 304 -11.37 27.11 -3.21
C TYR A 304 -9.92 27.03 -2.73
N MET A 305 -9.18 28.13 -2.67
CA MET A 305 -7.79 28.16 -2.19
C MET A 305 -7.68 28.40 -0.68
N ASP A 306 -8.77 28.31 0.09
CA ASP A 306 -8.80 28.30 1.56
C ASP A 306 -8.91 26.87 2.09
N TYR A 307 -8.78 26.68 3.42
CA TYR A 307 -8.85 25.38 4.11
C TYR A 307 -10.18 25.11 4.80
N THR A 308 -11.21 25.89 4.52
CA THR A 308 -12.57 25.57 4.96
C THR A 308 -13.03 24.22 4.41
N ASN A 309 -14.08 23.64 5.01
CA ASN A 309 -14.68 22.43 4.45
C ASN A 309 -15.21 22.66 3.03
N GLY A 310 -15.16 21.63 2.20
CA GLY A 310 -15.62 21.72 0.82
C GLY A 310 -17.06 22.24 0.70
N SER A 311 -17.95 21.91 1.65
CA SER A 311 -19.31 22.45 1.70
C SER A 311 -19.40 23.98 1.89
N CYS A 312 -18.32 24.66 2.26
CA CYS A 312 -18.24 26.11 2.36
C CYS A 312 -17.70 26.77 1.10
N GLN A 313 -16.79 26.09 0.42
CA GLN A 313 -16.08 26.61 -0.75
C GLN A 313 -17.01 26.58 -1.96
N ASN A 314 -17.01 27.64 -2.77
CA ASN A 314 -17.91 27.70 -3.93
C ASN A 314 -17.44 28.66 -5.04
N MET A 315 -16.20 29.17 -4.99
CA MET A 315 -15.74 30.13 -6.00
C MET A 315 -14.23 30.21 -6.17
N PHE A 316 -13.81 30.48 -7.39
CA PHE A 316 -12.58 31.22 -7.71
C PHE A 316 -12.92 32.67 -8.02
N SER A 317 -11.94 33.60 -7.81
CA SER A 317 -12.08 34.98 -8.21
C SER A 317 -11.73 35.24 -9.69
N ILE A 318 -12.07 36.42 -10.22
CA ILE A 318 -11.70 36.80 -11.58
C ILE A 318 -10.18 36.89 -11.74
N GLY A 319 -9.47 37.42 -10.73
CA GLY A 319 -8.01 37.45 -10.73
C GLY A 319 -7.38 36.06 -10.68
N GLN A 320 -7.95 35.14 -9.89
CA GLN A 320 -7.51 33.75 -9.88
C GLN A 320 -7.74 33.06 -11.24
N ALA A 321 -8.90 33.29 -11.87
CA ALA A 321 -9.17 32.77 -13.22
C ALA A 321 -8.16 33.31 -14.24
N ALA A 322 -7.80 34.60 -14.14
CA ALA A 322 -6.77 35.22 -14.99
C ALA A 322 -5.41 34.54 -14.81
N ARG A 323 -4.97 34.29 -13.55
CA ARG A 323 -3.69 33.62 -13.27
C ARG A 323 -3.66 32.19 -13.81
N MET A 324 -4.72 31.42 -13.61
CA MET A 324 -4.83 30.04 -14.15
C MET A 324 -4.76 30.02 -15.69
N ASN A 325 -5.42 30.96 -16.34
CA ASN A 325 -5.38 31.12 -17.80
C ASN A 325 -4.02 31.61 -18.30
N ALA A 326 -3.30 32.42 -17.51
CA ALA A 326 -1.91 32.77 -17.79
C ALA A 326 -1.01 31.55 -17.80
N ALA A 327 -1.10 30.70 -16.76
CA ALA A 327 -0.37 29.44 -16.70
C ALA A 327 -0.66 28.55 -17.92
N LEU A 328 -1.94 28.42 -18.32
CA LEU A 328 -2.34 27.66 -19.51
C LEU A 328 -1.92 28.31 -20.85
N SER A 329 -1.46 29.53 -20.83
CA SER A 329 -0.92 30.22 -22.01
C SER A 329 0.60 30.15 -22.08
N SER A 330 1.26 29.80 -20.97
CA SER A 330 2.72 29.73 -20.85
C SER A 330 3.30 28.47 -21.46
N THR A 331 4.53 28.55 -21.94
CA THR A 331 5.34 27.41 -22.36
C THR A 331 5.97 26.67 -21.17
N VAL A 332 5.96 27.26 -19.98
CA VAL A 332 6.45 26.63 -18.75
C VAL A 332 5.65 25.37 -18.48
N SER A 333 6.32 24.26 -18.27
CA SER A 333 5.75 22.90 -18.17
C SER A 333 4.89 22.47 -19.36
N GLY A 334 4.95 23.17 -20.50
CA GLY A 334 4.16 22.87 -21.70
C GLY A 334 2.64 23.05 -21.54
N ARG A 335 2.19 23.87 -20.57
CA ARG A 335 0.76 24.06 -20.27
C ARG A 335 -0.04 24.58 -21.48
N ASN A 336 0.59 25.37 -22.37
CA ASN A 336 -0.04 25.89 -23.58
C ASN A 336 -0.39 24.81 -24.61
N ASN A 337 0.23 23.64 -24.53
CA ASN A 337 -0.10 22.51 -25.41
C ASN A 337 -1.36 21.77 -24.99
N LEU A 338 -1.70 21.74 -23.69
CA LEU A 338 -2.78 20.90 -23.12
C LEU A 338 -4.10 21.07 -23.87
N TRP A 339 -4.50 22.29 -24.18
CA TRP A 339 -5.76 22.64 -24.79
C TRP A 339 -5.66 22.93 -26.32
N SER A 340 -4.48 22.69 -26.91
CA SER A 340 -4.32 22.82 -28.37
C SER A 340 -5.20 21.79 -29.10
N SER A 341 -5.76 22.17 -30.25
CA SER A 341 -6.59 21.26 -31.05
C SER A 341 -5.85 19.98 -31.45
N GLN A 342 -4.55 20.08 -31.69
CA GLN A 342 -3.70 18.94 -31.98
C GLN A 342 -3.62 17.97 -30.78
N ASN A 343 -3.44 18.50 -29.58
CA ASN A 343 -3.38 17.67 -28.37
C ASN A 343 -4.74 17.07 -28.02
N LEU A 344 -5.83 17.82 -28.13
CA LEU A 344 -7.18 17.30 -27.91
C LEU A 344 -7.51 16.13 -28.86
N THR A 345 -7.04 16.18 -30.09
CA THR A 345 -7.16 15.06 -31.05
C THR A 345 -6.27 13.88 -30.63
N ALA A 346 -5.01 14.15 -30.25
CA ALA A 346 -4.05 13.11 -29.84
C ALA A 346 -4.43 12.38 -28.55
N THR A 347 -5.20 13.03 -27.67
CA THR A 347 -5.68 12.49 -26.39
C THR A 347 -7.13 11.99 -26.43
N GLY A 348 -7.80 12.14 -27.59
CA GLY A 348 -9.19 11.76 -27.80
C GLY A 348 -10.20 12.59 -27.01
N THR A 349 -9.86 13.85 -26.64
CA THR A 349 -10.70 14.71 -25.77
C THR A 349 -11.45 15.80 -26.54
N THR A 350 -11.64 15.65 -27.84
CA THR A 350 -12.40 16.60 -28.69
C THR A 350 -13.90 16.66 -28.37
N GLY A 351 -14.44 15.74 -27.56
CA GLY A 351 -15.84 15.66 -27.16
C GLY A 351 -16.66 14.62 -27.92
N ALA A 352 -16.04 13.90 -28.87
CA ALA A 352 -16.68 12.71 -29.45
C ALA A 352 -16.70 11.57 -28.40
N PRO A 353 -17.73 10.71 -28.36
CA PRO A 353 -17.70 9.51 -27.54
C PRO A 353 -16.46 8.67 -27.86
N GLY A 354 -15.75 8.22 -26.82
CA GLY A 354 -14.63 7.29 -26.97
C GLY A 354 -15.09 5.95 -27.54
N ALA A 355 -14.19 5.24 -28.21
CA ALA A 355 -14.43 3.87 -28.61
C ALA A 355 -14.58 2.96 -27.36
N VAL A 356 -15.27 1.83 -27.52
CA VAL A 356 -15.23 0.78 -26.49
C VAL A 356 -13.82 0.21 -26.48
N CYS A 357 -13.12 0.25 -25.33
CA CYS A 357 -11.78 -0.29 -25.20
C CYS A 357 -11.80 -1.75 -24.79
N THR A 358 -10.82 -2.51 -25.22
CA THR A 358 -10.56 -3.86 -24.68
C THR A 358 -10.29 -3.74 -23.17
N PRO A 359 -10.98 -4.53 -22.32
CA PRO A 359 -10.71 -4.51 -20.89
C PRO A 359 -9.31 -5.05 -20.61
N ILE A 360 -8.70 -4.61 -19.54
CA ILE A 360 -7.45 -5.15 -19.03
C ILE A 360 -7.80 -6.02 -17.81
N ALA A 361 -7.44 -7.31 -17.90
CA ALA A 361 -7.71 -8.27 -16.84
C ALA A 361 -6.89 -7.96 -15.61
N ALA A 362 -7.53 -7.92 -14.46
CA ALA A 362 -6.89 -7.79 -13.16
C ALA A 362 -7.79 -8.39 -12.08
N PHE A 363 -7.20 -8.91 -11.03
CA PHE A 363 -7.97 -9.35 -9.85
C PHE A 363 -7.13 -9.19 -8.58
N VAL A 364 -7.80 -9.28 -7.45
CA VAL A 364 -7.20 -9.28 -6.13
C VAL A 364 -7.53 -10.60 -5.43
N SER A 365 -6.48 -11.30 -4.96
CA SER A 365 -6.63 -12.34 -3.96
C SER A 365 -6.54 -11.70 -2.57
N PRO A 366 -7.56 -11.84 -1.70
CA PRO A 366 -7.56 -11.15 -0.41
C PRO A 366 -6.51 -11.71 0.56
N VAL A 367 -6.03 -12.93 0.30
CA VAL A 367 -5.05 -13.65 1.11
C VAL A 367 -4.14 -14.49 0.22
N LYS A 368 -2.84 -14.48 0.52
CA LYS A 368 -1.86 -15.34 -0.17
C LYS A 368 -1.81 -16.72 0.47
N TYR A 369 -1.83 -16.80 1.79
CA TYR A 369 -1.72 -18.04 2.57
C TYR A 369 -3.06 -18.43 3.17
N ILE A 370 -3.44 -19.71 3.05
CA ILE A 370 -4.67 -20.27 3.61
C ILE A 370 -4.42 -21.69 4.15
N CYS A 371 -5.29 -22.18 5.04
CA CYS A 371 -5.30 -23.58 5.44
C CYS A 371 -6.09 -24.42 4.42
N GLU A 372 -5.75 -25.71 4.30
CA GLU A 372 -6.57 -26.71 3.59
C GLU A 372 -8.04 -26.60 4.03
N GLY A 373 -8.96 -26.72 3.07
CA GLY A 373 -10.41 -26.63 3.29
C GLY A 373 -10.94 -25.19 3.36
N THR A 374 -10.08 -24.17 3.28
CA THR A 374 -10.49 -22.76 3.31
C THR A 374 -11.06 -22.33 1.96
N THR A 375 -12.07 -21.44 2.00
CA THR A 375 -12.60 -20.77 0.82
C THR A 375 -11.96 -19.40 0.63
N VAL A 376 -11.68 -19.03 -0.63
CA VAL A 376 -11.17 -17.73 -1.06
C VAL A 376 -12.19 -17.09 -1.99
N THR A 377 -12.53 -15.84 -1.76
CA THR A 377 -13.34 -15.03 -2.69
C THR A 377 -12.40 -14.16 -3.52
N PHE A 378 -12.37 -14.38 -4.82
CA PHE A 378 -11.63 -13.52 -5.74
C PHE A 378 -12.52 -12.37 -6.18
N THR A 379 -11.93 -11.19 -6.28
CA THR A 379 -12.64 -9.98 -6.69
C THR A 379 -12.08 -9.50 -8.01
N ASP A 380 -12.96 -9.37 -9.02
CA ASP A 380 -12.62 -8.76 -10.30
C ASP A 380 -12.18 -7.31 -10.10
N GLY A 381 -11.01 -7.00 -10.60
CA GLY A 381 -10.39 -5.67 -10.61
C GLY A 381 -10.15 -5.16 -12.03
N SER A 382 -10.70 -5.80 -13.04
CA SER A 382 -10.48 -5.46 -14.46
C SER A 382 -10.95 -4.05 -14.78
N TRP A 383 -10.25 -3.39 -15.69
CA TRP A 383 -10.42 -1.96 -15.99
C TRP A 383 -10.20 -1.67 -17.48
N ASN A 384 -10.17 -0.41 -17.89
CA ASN A 384 -10.01 0.12 -19.25
C ASN A 384 -11.19 -0.14 -20.20
N GLY A 385 -12.25 -0.78 -19.72
CA GLY A 385 -13.46 -1.04 -20.51
C GLY A 385 -14.50 -1.79 -19.69
N THR A 386 -15.74 -1.78 -20.13
CA THR A 386 -16.78 -2.60 -19.52
C THR A 386 -16.50 -4.06 -19.85
N VAL A 387 -16.51 -4.94 -18.85
CA VAL A 387 -16.38 -6.38 -19.02
C VAL A 387 -17.77 -6.97 -19.26
N ASP A 388 -17.92 -7.75 -20.34
CA ASP A 388 -19.17 -8.46 -20.66
C ASP A 388 -19.17 -9.89 -20.12
N THR A 389 -17.98 -10.55 -20.11
CA THR A 389 -17.83 -11.93 -19.63
C THR A 389 -16.51 -12.16 -18.92
N TRP A 390 -16.55 -13.06 -17.91
CA TRP A 390 -15.40 -13.53 -17.15
C TRP A 390 -15.17 -15.01 -17.41
N SER A 391 -13.92 -15.44 -17.43
CA SER A 391 -13.51 -16.84 -17.45
C SER A 391 -12.34 -17.03 -16.51
N TRP A 392 -12.60 -17.69 -15.41
CA TRP A 392 -11.62 -17.97 -14.38
C TRP A 392 -11.12 -19.41 -14.48
N SER A 393 -9.84 -19.62 -14.16
CA SER A 393 -9.23 -20.94 -13.96
C SER A 393 -8.54 -20.97 -12.60
N PHE A 394 -8.87 -22.02 -11.81
CA PHE A 394 -8.39 -22.27 -10.46
C PHE A 394 -7.80 -23.67 -10.33
N PRO A 395 -6.57 -23.93 -10.81
CA PRO A 395 -5.92 -25.22 -10.60
C PRO A 395 -5.94 -25.59 -9.12
N GLY A 396 -6.33 -26.82 -8.77
CA GLY A 396 -6.44 -27.30 -7.39
C GLY A 396 -7.64 -26.77 -6.58
N GLY A 397 -8.39 -25.82 -7.10
CA GLY A 397 -9.58 -25.27 -6.47
C GLY A 397 -10.87 -26.04 -6.79
N THR A 398 -11.88 -25.84 -5.97
CA THR A 398 -13.24 -26.33 -6.18
C THR A 398 -14.23 -25.16 -6.05
N PRO A 399 -14.93 -24.73 -7.15
CA PRO A 399 -14.77 -25.24 -8.52
C PRO A 399 -13.41 -24.91 -9.13
N SER A 400 -12.95 -25.68 -10.12
CA SER A 400 -11.69 -25.45 -10.84
C SER A 400 -11.79 -24.36 -11.93
N SER A 401 -12.99 -23.85 -12.20
CA SER A 401 -13.27 -22.74 -13.12
C SER A 401 -14.57 -22.05 -12.75
N SER A 402 -14.74 -20.77 -13.13
CA SER A 402 -16.00 -20.02 -12.96
C SER A 402 -16.17 -18.97 -14.06
N THR A 403 -17.42 -18.57 -14.28
CA THR A 403 -17.80 -17.42 -15.11
C THR A 403 -18.41 -16.28 -14.29
N ASP A 404 -18.47 -16.40 -12.99
CA ASP A 404 -18.95 -15.37 -12.09
C ASP A 404 -17.95 -14.21 -12.03
N GLN A 405 -18.40 -12.99 -11.87
CA GLN A 405 -17.53 -11.84 -11.69
C GLN A 405 -16.62 -11.98 -10.47
N ASN A 406 -17.18 -12.44 -9.34
CA ASN A 406 -16.46 -12.57 -8.07
C ASN A 406 -16.66 -13.99 -7.51
N PRO A 407 -15.91 -14.99 -8.01
CA PRO A 407 -16.09 -16.38 -7.62
C PRO A 407 -15.57 -16.69 -6.22
N VAL A 408 -16.18 -17.71 -5.59
CA VAL A 408 -15.73 -18.29 -4.32
C VAL A 408 -15.20 -19.69 -4.60
N VAL A 409 -13.96 -19.95 -4.18
CA VAL A 409 -13.23 -21.21 -4.48
C VAL A 409 -12.67 -21.80 -3.21
N GLN A 410 -12.87 -23.11 -2.99
CA GLN A 410 -12.31 -23.87 -1.89
C GLN A 410 -11.07 -24.63 -2.34
N TYR A 411 -10.00 -24.60 -1.54
CA TYR A 411 -8.77 -25.36 -1.77
C TYR A 411 -8.61 -26.42 -0.69
N ASN A 412 -8.65 -27.70 -1.10
CA ASN A 412 -8.67 -28.84 -0.19
C ASN A 412 -7.35 -29.64 -0.12
N THR A 413 -6.33 -29.20 -0.84
CA THR A 413 -5.03 -29.87 -0.89
C THR A 413 -3.92 -28.84 -0.74
N ALA A 414 -2.93 -29.12 0.11
CA ALA A 414 -1.76 -28.27 0.29
C ALA A 414 -0.97 -28.14 -1.03
N GLY A 415 -0.46 -26.93 -1.29
CA GLY A 415 0.28 -26.61 -2.51
C GLY A 415 0.22 -25.15 -2.87
N THR A 416 0.95 -24.76 -3.92
CA THR A 416 0.96 -23.41 -4.46
C THR A 416 0.23 -23.39 -5.80
N TYR A 417 -0.74 -22.51 -5.94
CA TYR A 417 -1.67 -22.50 -7.07
C TYR A 417 -1.68 -21.16 -7.77
N ASP A 418 -1.60 -21.21 -9.09
CA ASP A 418 -1.82 -20.07 -9.96
C ASP A 418 -3.31 -19.79 -10.12
N VAL A 419 -3.65 -18.53 -10.39
CA VAL A 419 -5.01 -18.14 -10.76
C VAL A 419 -4.97 -17.38 -12.06
N VAL A 420 -5.88 -17.71 -12.98
CA VAL A 420 -5.99 -17.06 -14.28
C VAL A 420 -7.37 -16.45 -14.44
N LEU A 421 -7.42 -15.19 -14.86
CA LEU A 421 -8.63 -14.50 -15.26
C LEU A 421 -8.52 -14.08 -16.72
N THR A 422 -9.48 -14.45 -17.54
CA THR A 422 -9.71 -13.88 -18.87
C THR A 422 -10.99 -13.07 -18.84
N VAL A 423 -10.94 -11.83 -19.30
CA VAL A 423 -12.11 -10.95 -19.47
C VAL A 423 -12.30 -10.58 -20.94
N ASN A 424 -13.55 -10.37 -21.32
CA ASN A 424 -13.89 -10.08 -22.72
C ASN A 424 -15.02 -9.07 -22.84
N ASN A 425 -14.98 -8.25 -23.90
CA ASN A 425 -16.07 -7.43 -24.39
C ASN A 425 -16.07 -7.36 -25.93
N ALA A 426 -16.93 -6.52 -26.51
CA ALA A 426 -17.05 -6.37 -27.97
C ALA A 426 -15.77 -5.86 -28.65
N ALA A 427 -14.84 -5.23 -27.94
CA ALA A 427 -13.57 -4.72 -28.47
C ALA A 427 -12.45 -5.78 -28.45
N GLY A 428 -12.56 -6.80 -27.59
CA GLY A 428 -11.54 -7.85 -27.46
C GLY A 428 -11.49 -8.49 -26.08
N SER A 429 -10.45 -9.27 -25.86
CA SER A 429 -10.20 -9.98 -24.59
C SER A 429 -8.79 -9.74 -24.09
N ASP A 430 -8.62 -9.85 -22.77
CA ASP A 430 -7.32 -9.86 -22.11
C ASP A 430 -7.26 -10.93 -21.03
N THR A 431 -6.05 -11.40 -20.70
CA THR A 431 -5.83 -12.49 -19.74
C THR A 431 -4.72 -12.11 -18.78
N TYR A 432 -5.01 -12.21 -17.49
CA TYR A 432 -4.06 -12.03 -16.41
C TYR A 432 -3.83 -13.34 -15.67
N THR A 433 -2.57 -13.70 -15.45
CA THR A 433 -2.15 -14.85 -14.65
C THR A 433 -1.36 -14.36 -13.44
N GLN A 434 -1.82 -14.70 -12.25
CA GLN A 434 -1.06 -14.51 -11.02
C GLN A 434 -0.45 -15.83 -10.59
N THR A 435 0.86 -15.97 -10.78
CA THR A 435 1.61 -17.16 -10.34
C THR A 435 1.69 -17.17 -8.81
N GLY A 436 1.43 -18.34 -8.22
CA GLY A 436 1.45 -18.52 -6.77
C GLY A 436 0.42 -17.65 -6.04
N ALA A 437 -0.72 -17.38 -6.66
CA ALA A 437 -1.76 -16.53 -6.10
C ALA A 437 -2.31 -17.04 -4.77
N VAL A 438 -2.33 -18.38 -4.58
CA VAL A 438 -2.81 -19.02 -3.36
C VAL A 438 -1.79 -20.07 -2.92
N VAL A 439 -1.31 -19.95 -1.70
CA VAL A 439 -0.48 -20.94 -1.01
C VAL A 439 -1.34 -21.62 0.04
N VAL A 440 -1.62 -22.90 -0.17
CA VAL A 440 -2.44 -23.71 0.73
C VAL A 440 -1.53 -24.50 1.65
N GLU A 441 -1.58 -24.19 2.92
CA GLU A 441 -0.82 -24.86 3.95
C GLU A 441 -1.58 -26.09 4.47
N PRO A 442 -0.88 -27.16 4.87
CA PRO A 442 -1.51 -28.33 5.48
C PRO A 442 -2.31 -27.91 6.73
N ALA A 443 -3.45 -28.57 6.95
CA ALA A 443 -4.25 -28.34 8.16
C ALA A 443 -3.46 -28.71 9.45
N PHE A 444 -2.55 -29.66 9.33
CA PHE A 444 -1.62 -30.07 10.39
C PHE A 444 -0.19 -29.77 9.98
N GLY A 445 0.61 -29.23 10.89
CA GLY A 445 2.03 -28.95 10.66
C GLY A 445 2.81 -30.21 10.30
N GLN A 446 3.80 -30.04 9.43
CA GLN A 446 4.67 -31.12 8.92
C GLN A 446 5.66 -31.62 9.96
N TYR A 447 6.09 -30.73 10.87
CA TYR A 447 7.08 -31.02 11.88
C TYR A 447 6.49 -30.92 13.30
N SER A 448 6.98 -31.77 14.20
CA SER A 448 6.66 -31.74 15.62
C SER A 448 7.87 -31.27 16.45
N VAL A 449 7.65 -30.98 17.73
CA VAL A 449 8.75 -30.69 18.64
C VAL A 449 9.40 -31.98 19.16
N PRO A 450 10.73 -32.01 19.40
CA PRO A 450 11.69 -30.92 19.14
C PRO A 450 12.06 -30.80 17.66
N TYR A 451 12.22 -29.59 17.17
CA TYR A 451 12.72 -29.29 15.82
C TYR A 451 13.95 -28.40 15.90
N SER A 452 14.93 -28.66 15.05
CA SER A 452 16.16 -27.88 14.97
C SER A 452 16.57 -27.71 13.51
N GLU A 453 16.90 -26.49 13.11
CA GLU A 453 17.41 -26.15 11.79
C GLU A 453 18.68 -25.31 11.88
N GLY A 454 19.81 -25.88 11.44
CA GLY A 454 21.11 -25.25 11.36
C GLY A 454 21.57 -24.96 9.94
N PHE A 455 20.68 -25.14 8.95
CA PHE A 455 20.95 -24.86 7.52
C PHE A 455 22.08 -25.69 6.89
N GLU A 456 22.40 -26.89 7.46
CA GLU A 456 23.50 -27.72 7.02
C GLU A 456 23.12 -28.65 5.86
N THR A 457 21.90 -29.18 5.90
CA THR A 457 21.42 -30.26 5.03
C THR A 457 20.41 -29.83 3.99
N ILE A 458 19.82 -28.64 4.16
CA ILE A 458 18.83 -28.10 3.25
C ILE A 458 19.46 -27.16 2.21
N THR A 459 18.80 -27.02 1.07
CA THR A 459 19.03 -25.90 0.16
C THR A 459 18.02 -24.81 0.53
N PHE A 460 18.49 -23.74 1.14
CA PHE A 460 17.62 -22.63 1.53
C PHE A 460 17.39 -21.65 0.37
N PRO A 461 16.13 -21.27 0.07
CA PRO A 461 14.91 -21.58 0.84
C PRO A 461 14.32 -22.98 0.63
N GLY A 462 14.66 -23.72 -0.44
CA GLY A 462 14.02 -25.01 -0.73
C GLY A 462 12.51 -24.88 -1.00
N SER A 463 11.76 -25.97 -0.83
CA SER A 463 10.30 -26.01 -1.08
C SER A 463 9.44 -25.75 0.15
N GLU A 464 10.03 -25.74 1.35
CA GLU A 464 9.31 -25.67 2.63
C GLU A 464 9.41 -24.29 3.32
N TRP A 465 10.35 -23.46 2.86
CA TRP A 465 10.59 -22.12 3.34
C TRP A 465 10.13 -21.13 2.31
N ASP A 466 9.29 -20.17 2.69
CA ASP A 466 8.87 -19.11 1.79
C ASP A 466 9.77 -17.87 1.96
N ILE A 467 10.09 -17.22 0.85
CA ILE A 467 10.81 -15.95 0.81
C ILE A 467 9.89 -14.89 0.24
N GLU A 468 9.83 -13.74 0.91
CA GLU A 468 9.18 -12.54 0.41
C GLU A 468 10.22 -11.42 0.39
N ASN A 469 10.42 -10.81 -0.77
CA ASN A 469 11.41 -9.77 -1.00
C ASN A 469 10.71 -8.50 -1.52
N ASP A 470 10.90 -7.39 -0.82
CA ASP A 470 10.36 -6.08 -1.17
C ASP A 470 11.34 -5.25 -2.03
N GLY A 471 12.35 -5.92 -2.60
CA GLY A 471 13.41 -5.34 -3.42
C GLY A 471 14.76 -5.30 -2.71
N GLY A 472 15.84 -5.29 -3.49
CA GLY A 472 17.20 -5.32 -2.97
C GLY A 472 17.72 -6.74 -2.67
N ASN A 473 18.53 -6.89 -1.63
CA ASN A 473 19.07 -8.17 -1.20
C ASN A 473 18.06 -8.94 -0.37
N THR A 474 18.02 -10.25 -0.55
CA THR A 474 17.14 -11.17 0.19
C THR A 474 17.92 -12.12 1.10
N TRP A 475 17.20 -12.88 1.92
CA TRP A 475 17.77 -13.94 2.72
C TRP A 475 18.34 -15.07 1.85
N VAL A 476 19.59 -15.42 2.06
CA VAL A 476 20.27 -16.52 1.36
C VAL A 476 21.11 -17.35 2.32
N GLN A 477 21.28 -18.63 2.03
CA GLN A 477 22.22 -19.50 2.74
C GLN A 477 23.66 -19.07 2.47
N THR A 478 24.51 -19.15 3.49
CA THR A 478 25.92 -18.74 3.39
C THR A 478 26.83 -19.62 4.22
N GLY A 479 28.02 -19.91 3.69
CA GLY A 479 29.15 -20.49 4.42
C GLY A 479 30.16 -19.45 4.91
N LEU A 480 29.84 -18.14 4.87
CA LEU A 480 30.76 -17.09 5.33
C LEU A 480 30.94 -17.11 6.85
N ALA A 481 29.90 -17.45 7.59
CA ALA A 481 29.91 -17.60 9.04
C ALA A 481 28.75 -18.47 9.48
N ALA A 482 28.94 -19.26 10.52
CA ALA A 482 27.94 -20.08 11.18
C ALA A 482 28.14 -20.04 12.71
N LYS A 483 27.06 -20.24 13.47
CA LYS A 483 27.13 -20.45 14.92
C LYS A 483 27.53 -21.87 15.25
N SER A 484 26.89 -22.83 14.56
CA SER A 484 27.26 -24.24 14.58
C SER A 484 27.43 -24.73 13.14
N GLY A 485 28.11 -25.86 12.93
CA GLY A 485 28.31 -26.40 11.58
C GLY A 485 29.10 -25.48 10.65
N PHE A 486 28.63 -25.36 9.40
CA PHE A 486 29.33 -24.61 8.34
C PHE A 486 28.46 -23.53 7.68
N ASN A 487 27.13 -23.56 7.83
CA ASN A 487 26.20 -22.70 7.14
C ASN A 487 25.32 -21.90 8.11
N SER A 488 24.80 -20.80 7.64
CA SER A 488 23.74 -20.02 8.25
C SER A 488 22.93 -19.33 7.15
N VAL A 489 21.89 -18.57 7.48
CA VAL A 489 21.22 -17.67 6.53
C VAL A 489 21.57 -16.22 6.85
N TYR A 490 21.71 -15.38 5.81
CA TYR A 490 22.10 -13.99 6.00
C TYR A 490 21.48 -13.07 4.93
N ILE A 491 21.52 -11.76 5.23
CA ILE A 491 21.30 -10.68 4.25
C ILE A 491 22.59 -9.85 4.16
N ASN A 492 23.07 -9.63 2.94
CA ASN A 492 24.17 -8.72 2.66
C ASN A 492 23.67 -7.26 2.64
N ASN A 493 23.47 -6.68 3.82
CA ASN A 493 23.00 -5.31 3.95
C ASN A 493 24.13 -4.27 3.85
N PHE A 494 25.41 -4.69 3.95
CA PHE A 494 26.55 -3.78 3.87
C PHE A 494 26.76 -3.18 2.49
N SER A 495 26.66 -3.97 1.44
CA SER A 495 26.95 -3.56 0.06
C SER A 495 25.73 -3.46 -0.86
N GLY A 496 24.58 -3.97 -0.46
CA GLY A 496 23.36 -4.00 -1.26
C GLY A 496 22.15 -3.32 -0.59
N ASN A 497 22.42 -2.38 0.31
CA ASN A 497 21.39 -1.71 1.10
C ASN A 497 20.38 -0.96 0.23
N THR A 498 19.11 -1.33 0.38
CA THR A 498 17.95 -0.57 -0.11
C THR A 498 17.16 -0.12 1.13
N ALA A 499 17.46 1.08 1.61
CA ALA A 499 16.88 1.60 2.85
C ALA A 499 15.34 1.54 2.84
N ASN A 500 14.76 1.06 3.95
CA ASN A 500 13.33 0.88 4.19
C ASN A 500 12.66 -0.25 3.39
N THR A 501 13.42 -1.17 2.78
CA THR A 501 12.87 -2.44 2.29
C THR A 501 12.85 -3.48 3.39
N SER A 502 11.89 -4.39 3.33
CA SER A 502 11.75 -5.50 4.28
C SER A 502 11.85 -6.82 3.53
N ASP A 503 12.71 -7.69 4.03
CA ASP A 503 12.93 -9.02 3.51
C ASP A 503 12.52 -10.07 4.53
N VAL A 504 11.78 -11.04 4.08
CA VAL A 504 11.10 -12.03 4.92
C VAL A 504 11.53 -13.44 4.54
N PHE A 505 11.74 -14.29 5.53
CA PHE A 505 11.59 -15.73 5.36
C PHE A 505 10.54 -16.29 6.33
N ILE A 506 9.81 -17.31 5.89
CA ILE A 506 8.76 -17.98 6.65
C ILE A 506 9.16 -19.44 6.81
N THR A 507 9.09 -19.94 8.05
CA THR A 507 9.46 -21.32 8.37
C THR A 507 8.46 -22.33 7.82
N PRO A 508 8.80 -23.62 7.73
CA PRO A 508 7.84 -24.70 7.62
C PRO A 508 6.76 -24.63 8.71
N THR A 509 5.73 -25.47 8.58
CA THR A 509 4.62 -25.57 9.53
C THR A 509 4.93 -26.57 10.63
N TYR A 510 4.57 -26.23 11.87
CA TYR A 510 4.78 -27.05 13.06
C TYR A 510 3.45 -27.47 13.67
N ASN A 511 3.34 -28.77 14.03
CA ASN A 511 2.22 -29.30 14.78
C ASN A 511 2.52 -29.23 16.29
N LEU A 512 1.81 -28.36 16.99
CA LEU A 512 1.90 -28.20 18.44
C LEU A 512 0.62 -28.69 19.14
N SER A 513 -0.20 -29.57 18.52
CA SER A 513 -1.48 -30.02 19.08
C SER A 513 -1.39 -30.60 20.50
N ASN A 514 -0.26 -31.25 20.82
CA ASN A 514 -0.04 -31.94 22.10
C ASN A 514 1.02 -31.21 22.95
N VAL A 515 1.38 -29.96 22.60
CA VAL A 515 2.43 -29.22 23.27
C VAL A 515 1.81 -28.29 24.31
N THR A 516 2.16 -28.46 25.56
CA THR A 516 1.66 -27.65 26.69
C THR A 516 2.50 -26.39 26.93
N SER A 517 3.77 -26.43 26.53
CA SER A 517 4.68 -25.27 26.61
C SER A 517 5.67 -25.33 25.46
N ALA A 518 5.59 -24.37 24.55
CA ALA A 518 6.52 -24.24 23.42
C ALA A 518 7.46 -23.06 23.58
N ASN A 519 8.68 -23.19 23.07
CA ASN A 519 9.68 -22.14 23.05
C ASN A 519 10.47 -22.20 21.75
N LEU A 520 10.59 -21.03 21.09
CA LEU A 520 11.40 -20.86 19.89
C LEU A 520 12.66 -20.06 20.24
N THR A 521 13.82 -20.59 19.89
CA THR A 521 15.11 -19.88 20.01
C THR A 521 15.83 -19.89 18.68
N PHE A 522 16.70 -18.91 18.49
CA PHE A 522 17.61 -18.83 17.34
C PHE A 522 18.88 -18.09 17.71
N TRP A 523 19.97 -18.30 16.96
CA TRP A 523 21.19 -17.52 17.12
C TRP A 523 21.21 -16.39 16.09
N LEU A 524 21.55 -15.20 16.58
CA LEU A 524 21.63 -13.96 15.82
C LEU A 524 23.04 -13.39 15.86
N ALA A 525 23.55 -12.93 14.73
CA ALA A 525 24.71 -12.06 14.66
C ALA A 525 24.42 -10.85 13.77
N PHE A 526 24.61 -9.65 14.32
CA PHE A 526 24.40 -8.37 13.65
C PHE A 526 25.31 -7.29 14.22
N ALA A 527 25.83 -6.41 13.38
CA ALA A 527 26.53 -5.20 13.80
C ALA A 527 25.81 -3.95 13.29
N ALA A 528 25.66 -2.95 14.14
CA ALA A 528 25.26 -1.63 13.69
C ALA A 528 26.41 -0.98 12.92
N ARG A 529 26.16 -0.32 11.80
CA ARG A 529 27.21 0.36 11.02
C ARG A 529 27.56 1.71 11.62
N SER A 530 26.62 2.34 12.30
CA SER A 530 26.76 3.61 13.01
C SER A 530 25.83 3.66 14.23
N GLY A 531 25.96 4.69 15.07
CA GLY A 531 25.05 4.90 16.20
C GLY A 531 23.62 5.31 15.80
N THR A 532 23.41 5.62 14.52
CA THR A 532 22.09 6.00 13.96
C THR A 532 21.46 4.90 13.11
N SER A 533 22.05 3.69 13.04
CA SER A 533 21.45 2.55 12.35
C SER A 533 20.13 2.16 13.00
N THR A 534 19.07 2.06 12.21
CA THR A 534 17.69 1.76 12.65
C THR A 534 17.18 0.42 12.13
N ASP A 535 18.06 -0.41 11.58
CA ASP A 535 17.74 -1.76 11.11
C ASP A 535 16.97 -2.53 12.17
N GLN A 536 15.96 -3.30 11.76
CA GLN A 536 15.02 -3.95 12.65
C GLN A 536 14.81 -5.42 12.26
N LEU A 537 14.85 -6.30 13.24
CA LEU A 537 14.40 -7.69 13.11
C LEU A 537 13.14 -7.90 13.93
N ARG A 538 12.10 -8.38 13.28
CA ARG A 538 10.84 -8.80 13.89
C ARG A 538 10.61 -10.28 13.64
N VAL A 539 10.11 -11.01 14.66
CA VAL A 539 9.61 -12.37 14.46
C VAL A 539 8.13 -12.40 14.83
N PHE A 540 7.35 -12.93 13.92
CA PHE A 540 5.91 -13.09 14.07
C PHE A 540 5.57 -14.57 14.17
N ALA A 541 4.45 -14.88 14.81
CA ALA A 541 3.88 -16.23 14.83
C ALA A 541 2.44 -16.21 14.30
N SER A 542 2.08 -17.25 13.56
CA SER A 542 0.74 -17.49 13.04
C SER A 542 0.24 -18.85 13.46
N THR A 543 -1.07 -18.97 13.74
CA THR A 543 -1.81 -20.22 13.96
C THR A 543 -2.96 -20.37 12.96
N SER A 544 -2.94 -19.57 11.90
CA SER A 544 -3.95 -19.49 10.86
C SER A 544 -3.32 -19.69 9.46
N CYS A 545 -2.35 -20.59 9.37
CA CYS A 545 -1.64 -20.90 8.12
C CYS A 545 -1.02 -19.67 7.43
N GLY A 546 -0.59 -18.66 8.19
CA GLY A 546 -0.01 -17.45 7.64
C GLY A 546 -1.00 -16.33 7.28
N GLN A 547 -2.31 -16.46 7.53
CA GLN A 547 -3.28 -15.40 7.27
C GLN A 547 -3.13 -14.23 8.24
N LEU A 548 -2.93 -14.54 9.52
CA LEU A 548 -2.75 -13.54 10.59
C LEU A 548 -1.43 -13.76 11.28
N TRP A 549 -0.67 -12.68 11.41
CA TRP A 549 0.65 -12.65 12.02
C TRP A 549 0.67 -11.78 13.27
N ASN A 550 1.11 -12.37 14.39
CA ASN A 550 1.26 -11.67 15.66
C ASN A 550 2.73 -11.52 15.99
N ILE A 551 3.18 -10.29 16.22
CA ILE A 551 4.58 -10.00 16.59
C ILE A 551 4.92 -10.62 17.94
N ARG A 552 6.06 -11.33 18.01
CA ARG A 552 6.55 -12.04 19.23
C ARG A 552 7.97 -11.64 19.61
N TYR A 553 8.69 -11.06 18.69
CA TYR A 553 10.03 -10.53 18.90
C TYR A 553 10.20 -9.28 18.07
N ASN A 554 10.85 -8.26 18.65
CA ASN A 554 11.15 -7.00 17.99
C ASN A 554 12.38 -6.37 18.59
N LYS A 555 13.46 -6.23 17.82
CA LYS A 555 14.66 -5.47 18.19
C LYS A 555 15.13 -4.62 17.00
N SER A 556 15.69 -3.45 17.31
CA SER A 556 16.20 -2.52 16.31
C SER A 556 17.48 -1.83 16.75
N GLY A 557 18.26 -1.34 15.79
CA GLY A 557 19.45 -0.54 15.99
C GLY A 557 20.43 -1.17 16.96
N THR A 558 20.82 -0.44 18.00
CA THR A 558 21.79 -0.91 19.00
C THR A 558 21.28 -2.07 19.85
N THR A 559 19.97 -2.24 20.02
CA THR A 559 19.39 -3.38 20.76
C THR A 559 19.42 -4.67 19.96
N LEU A 560 19.37 -4.56 18.63
CA LEU A 560 19.56 -5.69 17.70
C LEU A 560 21.02 -6.13 17.67
N SER A 561 21.95 -5.18 17.72
CA SER A 561 23.39 -5.46 17.58
C SER A 561 23.90 -6.45 18.62
N THR A 562 24.71 -7.41 18.14
CA THR A 562 25.42 -8.42 18.94
C THR A 562 26.93 -8.16 19.03
N ALA A 563 27.44 -7.29 18.16
CA ALA A 563 28.89 -6.98 18.01
C ALA A 563 29.19 -5.48 18.14
N GLY A 564 28.24 -4.66 18.58
CA GLY A 564 28.39 -3.20 18.69
C GLY A 564 28.36 -2.50 17.33
N ILE A 565 29.19 -1.46 17.17
CA ILE A 565 29.27 -0.67 15.94
C ILE A 565 30.51 -1.14 15.15
N ILE A 566 30.28 -1.60 13.91
CA ILE A 566 31.33 -2.00 12.97
C ILE A 566 31.04 -1.31 11.62
N SER A 567 31.92 -0.37 11.24
CA SER A 567 31.74 0.42 10.01
C SER A 567 32.21 -0.29 8.73
N SER A 568 33.02 -1.37 8.87
CA SER A 568 33.42 -2.24 7.76
C SER A 568 32.45 -3.40 7.58
N ASN A 569 32.61 -4.15 6.49
CA ASN A 569 31.81 -5.35 6.22
C ASN A 569 31.90 -6.34 7.41
N PHE A 570 30.76 -6.70 7.98
CA PHE A 570 30.67 -7.56 9.15
C PHE A 570 30.49 -9.02 8.74
N VAL A 571 31.44 -9.84 9.20
CA VAL A 571 31.36 -11.30 9.20
C VAL A 571 31.63 -11.74 10.64
N PRO A 572 30.67 -12.35 11.35
CA PRO A 572 30.81 -12.66 12.77
C PRO A 572 31.83 -13.77 13.04
N ASN A 573 32.57 -13.63 14.15
CA ASN A 573 33.30 -14.72 14.76
C ASN A 573 32.45 -15.45 15.81
N GLY A 574 32.92 -16.55 16.39
CA GLY A 574 32.16 -17.40 17.30
C GLY A 574 31.66 -16.73 18.58
N THR A 575 32.24 -15.57 18.99
CA THR A 575 31.84 -14.82 20.20
C THR A 575 30.83 -13.70 19.94
N GLN A 576 30.53 -13.41 18.67
CA GLN A 576 29.67 -12.32 18.26
C GLN A 576 28.22 -12.77 17.97
N TRP A 577 27.90 -14.00 18.29
CA TRP A 577 26.56 -14.57 18.22
C TRP A 577 25.85 -14.45 19.57
N ARG A 578 24.55 -14.13 19.55
CA ARG A 578 23.68 -14.06 20.72
C ARG A 578 22.45 -14.92 20.49
N GLN A 579 22.14 -15.79 21.46
CA GLN A 579 20.89 -16.53 21.41
C GLN A 579 19.71 -15.62 21.75
N GLU A 580 18.70 -15.69 20.92
CA GLU A 580 17.44 -14.96 21.08
C GLU A 580 16.32 -15.93 21.39
N THR A 581 15.32 -15.45 22.12
CA THR A 581 14.13 -16.23 22.48
C THR A 581 12.89 -15.50 22.01
N VAL A 582 12.00 -16.24 21.35
CA VAL A 582 10.69 -15.78 20.89
C VAL A 582 9.63 -16.35 21.83
N ASN A 583 8.94 -15.48 22.55
CA ASN A 583 7.94 -15.91 23.53
C ASN A 583 6.66 -16.40 22.84
N ILE A 584 6.47 -17.71 22.85
CA ILE A 584 5.29 -18.41 22.31
C ILE A 584 4.64 -19.32 23.37
N ALA A 585 5.01 -19.21 24.63
CA ALA A 585 4.53 -20.06 25.73
C ALA A 585 3.07 -19.81 26.15
N SER A 586 2.27 -19.11 25.33
CA SER A 586 0.86 -18.86 25.63
C SER A 586 -0.06 -19.91 25.04
N SER A 587 -1.28 -20.06 25.61
CA SER A 587 -2.35 -20.92 25.08
C SER A 587 -2.76 -20.57 23.63
N SER A 588 -2.35 -19.41 23.14
CA SER A 588 -2.59 -19.00 21.76
C SER A 588 -1.81 -19.84 20.73
N TYR A 589 -0.68 -20.45 21.14
CA TYR A 589 0.20 -21.24 20.27
C TYR A 589 0.26 -22.70 20.68
N ASN A 590 0.17 -22.97 21.98
CA ASN A 590 0.11 -24.35 22.49
C ASN A 590 -1.21 -25.03 22.06
N ASN A 591 -1.17 -26.31 21.86
CA ASN A 591 -2.31 -27.12 21.40
C ASN A 591 -2.88 -26.66 20.03
N LYS A 592 -2.01 -26.16 19.12
CA LYS A 592 -2.39 -25.74 17.77
C LYS A 592 -1.80 -26.70 16.74
N PRO A 593 -2.61 -27.16 15.77
CA PRO A 593 -2.16 -28.13 14.76
C PRO A 593 -1.26 -27.52 13.69
N ASN A 594 -1.31 -26.20 13.49
CA ASN A 594 -0.50 -25.50 12.51
C ASN A 594 0.03 -24.20 13.11
N VAL A 595 1.34 -24.14 13.30
CA VAL A 595 2.05 -22.94 13.76
C VAL A 595 3.18 -22.65 12.80
N ARG A 596 3.34 -21.37 12.39
CA ARG A 596 4.46 -20.89 11.55
C ARG A 596 5.09 -19.65 12.14
N PHE A 597 6.34 -19.41 11.77
CA PHE A 597 7.08 -18.19 12.16
C PHE A 597 7.54 -17.44 10.93
N LYS A 598 7.41 -16.11 10.99
CA LYS A 598 7.89 -15.19 9.97
C LYS A 598 8.99 -14.31 10.55
N PHE A 599 10.17 -14.36 9.96
CA PHE A 599 11.32 -13.52 10.27
C PHE A 599 11.38 -12.39 9.25
N GLU A 600 11.20 -11.16 9.70
CA GLU A 600 11.17 -9.97 8.86
C GLU A 600 12.31 -9.03 9.27
N TYR A 601 13.20 -8.76 8.35
CA TYR A 601 14.29 -7.80 8.53
C TYR A 601 14.06 -6.57 7.69
N THR A 602 13.89 -5.41 8.34
CA THR A 602 13.79 -4.12 7.66
C THR A 602 15.18 -3.49 7.61
N GLN A 603 15.66 -3.29 6.39
CA GLN A 603 16.97 -2.73 6.10
C GLN A 603 16.96 -1.21 6.34
N SER A 604 18.07 -0.70 6.90
CA SER A 604 18.35 0.72 7.04
C SER A 604 19.80 0.96 6.60
N THR A 605 20.59 1.55 7.44
CA THR A 605 22.02 1.87 7.18
C THR A 605 22.96 0.96 7.95
N GLY A 606 22.53 -0.23 8.34
CA GLY A 606 23.28 -1.20 9.13
C GLY A 606 24.26 -2.05 8.33
N ASN A 607 24.68 -3.16 8.94
CA ASN A 607 25.61 -4.12 8.38
C ASN A 607 24.88 -5.45 8.10
N ASN A 608 25.62 -6.48 7.72
CA ASN A 608 25.08 -7.81 7.46
C ASN A 608 24.44 -8.40 8.73
N ILE A 609 23.36 -9.13 8.53
CA ILE A 609 22.66 -9.89 9.57
C ILE A 609 22.73 -11.38 9.25
N TYR A 610 22.94 -12.20 10.27
CA TYR A 610 23.03 -13.66 10.18
C TYR A 610 22.10 -14.30 11.20
N ILE A 611 21.42 -15.37 10.80
CA ILE A 611 20.57 -16.22 11.66
C ILE A 611 21.00 -17.68 11.48
N ASP A 612 21.06 -18.40 12.61
CA ASP A 612 21.45 -19.81 12.66
C ASP A 612 20.75 -20.54 13.80
N ASP A 613 20.79 -21.88 13.79
CA ASP A 613 20.27 -22.74 14.84
C ASP A 613 18.85 -22.34 15.32
N ILE A 614 17.88 -22.36 14.43
CA ILE A 614 16.48 -22.15 14.79
C ILE A 614 15.96 -23.43 15.49
N ASN A 615 15.65 -23.32 16.77
CA ASN A 615 15.24 -24.43 17.60
C ASN A 615 13.84 -24.20 18.18
N LEU A 616 12.92 -25.11 17.86
CA LEU A 616 11.59 -25.16 18.46
C LEU A 616 11.53 -26.34 19.44
N THR A 617 11.36 -26.02 20.70
CA THR A 617 11.26 -26.99 21.81
C THR A 617 9.90 -26.88 22.45
N GLY A 618 9.49 -27.95 23.16
CA GLY A 618 8.21 -27.95 23.87
C GLY A 618 8.09 -29.09 24.85
N THR A 619 7.18 -28.92 25.80
CA THR A 619 6.78 -30.02 26.70
C THR A 619 5.54 -30.67 26.14
N VAL A 620 5.62 -31.97 25.86
CA VAL A 620 4.49 -32.81 25.47
C VAL A 620 3.99 -33.59 26.66
N GLY A 621 2.69 -33.89 26.73
CA GLY A 621 2.12 -34.74 27.75
C GLY A 621 2.68 -36.18 27.68
N ILE A 622 2.80 -36.84 28.83
CA ILE A 622 3.32 -38.21 28.90
C ILE A 622 2.41 -39.15 28.05
N ASP A 623 1.11 -38.93 28.05
CA ASP A 623 0.14 -39.72 27.29
C ASP A 623 0.38 -39.62 25.77
N ASP A 624 0.80 -38.49 25.28
CA ASP A 624 1.06 -38.26 23.86
C ASP A 624 2.36 -38.91 23.38
N VAL A 625 3.38 -38.96 24.25
CA VAL A 625 4.64 -39.70 23.97
C VAL A 625 4.38 -41.18 23.85
N MET A 626 3.56 -41.72 24.73
CA MET A 626 3.15 -43.13 24.66
C MET A 626 2.33 -43.41 23.41
N GLU A 627 1.40 -42.56 23.04
CA GLU A 627 0.60 -42.74 21.82
C GLU A 627 1.45 -42.72 20.54
N GLN A 628 2.40 -41.82 20.42
CA GLN A 628 3.33 -41.77 19.27
C GLN A 628 4.26 -42.97 19.24
N SER A 629 4.75 -43.42 20.40
CA SER A 629 5.64 -44.58 20.47
C SER A 629 4.94 -45.91 20.14
N LEU A 630 3.65 -46.01 20.44
CA LEU A 630 2.86 -47.19 20.18
C LEU A 630 2.50 -47.40 18.69
N GLY A 631 2.47 -46.32 17.88
CA GLY A 631 2.09 -46.39 16.47
C GLY A 631 0.72 -47.08 16.22
N PHE A 632 -0.20 -46.97 17.21
CA PHE A 632 -1.46 -47.68 17.23
C PHE A 632 -2.38 -47.31 16.09
N GLY A 633 -2.73 -48.28 15.24
CA GLY A 633 -3.59 -48.10 14.06
C GLY A 633 -4.64 -49.23 13.89
N VAL A 634 -5.71 -48.92 13.17
CA VAL A 634 -6.73 -49.93 12.75
C VAL A 634 -7.11 -49.62 11.29
N TYR A 635 -6.83 -50.57 10.41
CA TYR A 635 -7.09 -50.43 8.98
C TYR A 635 -7.47 -51.74 8.29
N PRO A 636 -8.25 -51.73 7.19
CA PRO A 636 -8.90 -50.54 6.64
C PRO A 636 -10.06 -50.04 7.54
N ASN A 637 -10.30 -48.76 7.53
CA ASN A 637 -11.42 -48.11 8.20
C ASN A 637 -12.09 -47.13 7.21
N PRO A 638 -13.35 -47.33 6.77
CA PRO A 638 -14.32 -48.34 7.22
C PRO A 638 -13.94 -49.77 6.89
N VAL A 639 -14.39 -50.70 7.77
CA VAL A 639 -14.18 -52.15 7.65
C VAL A 639 -15.27 -52.76 6.78
N LEU A 640 -14.86 -53.40 5.70
CA LEU A 640 -15.78 -54.12 4.80
C LEU A 640 -15.81 -55.65 5.08
N THR A 641 -14.67 -56.23 5.40
CA THR A 641 -14.51 -57.66 5.65
C THR A 641 -13.67 -57.95 6.89
N VAL A 642 -12.41 -57.59 6.87
CA VAL A 642 -11.44 -57.77 7.96
C VAL A 642 -10.65 -56.47 8.13
N ALA A 643 -10.33 -56.08 9.36
CA ALA A 643 -9.39 -55.01 9.67
C ALA A 643 -8.26 -55.53 10.55
N THR A 644 -7.10 -54.95 10.38
CA THR A 644 -5.91 -55.20 11.18
C THR A 644 -5.73 -54.08 12.22
N ILE A 645 -5.45 -54.51 13.44
CA ILE A 645 -5.04 -53.66 14.56
C ILE A 645 -3.52 -53.79 14.65
N GLU A 646 -2.79 -52.70 14.55
CA GLU A 646 -1.32 -52.73 14.68
C GLU A 646 -0.83 -51.77 15.75
N PHE A 647 0.28 -52.11 16.39
CA PHE A 647 1.00 -51.27 17.34
C PHE A 647 2.42 -51.80 17.57
N THR A 648 3.29 -50.93 18.09
CA THR A 648 4.68 -51.22 18.46
C THR A 648 4.87 -51.09 19.96
N LEU A 649 5.56 -52.02 20.61
CA LEU A 649 6.01 -51.93 22.00
C LEU A 649 7.51 -51.68 22.06
N ALA A 650 7.93 -50.60 22.77
CA ALA A 650 9.33 -50.30 23.01
C ALA A 650 9.97 -51.24 24.05
N GLU A 651 9.17 -51.78 24.96
CA GLU A 651 9.60 -52.70 26.03
C GLU A 651 8.48 -53.67 26.39
N LYS A 652 8.80 -54.65 27.24
CA LYS A 652 7.85 -55.70 27.68
C LYS A 652 6.74 -55.07 28.53
N ASN A 653 5.49 -55.27 28.11
CA ASN A 653 4.31 -54.68 28.78
C ASN A 653 3.12 -55.61 28.86
N ASN A 654 2.23 -55.36 29.81
CA ASN A 654 0.92 -55.98 29.84
C ASN A 654 -0.02 -55.28 28.86
N VAL A 655 -0.58 -56.02 27.91
CA VAL A 655 -1.39 -55.47 26.82
C VAL A 655 -2.79 -56.06 26.87
N LEU A 656 -3.80 -55.17 26.95
CA LEU A 656 -5.20 -55.50 26.74
C LEU A 656 -5.73 -54.79 25.50
N ILE A 657 -6.38 -55.55 24.61
CA ILE A 657 -7.07 -54.98 23.45
C ILE A 657 -8.55 -55.36 23.56
N ASP A 658 -9.41 -54.35 23.62
CA ASP A 658 -10.86 -54.53 23.63
C ASP A 658 -11.58 -53.65 22.59
N VAL A 659 -12.83 -54.03 22.28
CA VAL A 659 -13.73 -53.27 21.39
C VAL A 659 -14.93 -52.83 22.21
N VAL A 660 -15.23 -51.52 22.11
CA VAL A 660 -16.37 -50.90 22.81
C VAL A 660 -17.39 -50.35 21.82
N ASP A 661 -18.65 -50.39 22.21
CA ASP A 661 -19.73 -49.71 21.48
C ASP A 661 -19.74 -48.19 21.78
N VAL A 662 -20.64 -47.45 21.13
CA VAL A 662 -20.76 -45.99 21.29
C VAL A 662 -21.16 -45.55 22.72
N THR A 663 -21.57 -46.48 23.57
CA THR A 663 -21.88 -46.24 24.99
C THR A 663 -20.68 -46.49 25.90
N GLY A 664 -19.54 -46.98 25.36
CA GLY A 664 -18.34 -47.36 26.11
C GLY A 664 -18.38 -48.78 26.70
N ARG A 665 -19.44 -49.57 26.40
CA ARG A 665 -19.55 -50.98 26.86
C ARG A 665 -18.65 -51.86 26.00
N VAL A 666 -17.83 -52.75 26.65
CA VAL A 666 -17.02 -53.73 25.97
C VAL A 666 -17.92 -54.77 25.30
N VAL A 667 -17.77 -54.89 23.99
CA VAL A 667 -18.50 -55.85 23.15
C VAL A 667 -17.62 -57.03 22.73
N ASN A 668 -16.31 -56.85 22.77
CA ASN A 668 -15.34 -57.90 22.50
C ASN A 668 -14.01 -57.64 23.21
N GLN A 669 -13.28 -58.69 23.59
CA GLN A 669 -11.91 -58.62 24.09
C GLN A 669 -11.05 -59.50 23.17
N ILE A 670 -10.01 -58.88 22.57
CA ILE A 670 -9.18 -59.51 21.54
C ILE A 670 -7.94 -60.15 22.16
N ASN A 671 -7.31 -59.46 23.08
CA ASN A 671 -6.11 -59.95 23.73
C ASN A 671 -6.00 -59.40 25.17
N GLU A 672 -5.46 -60.18 26.08
CA GLU A 672 -5.01 -59.77 27.42
C GLU A 672 -3.82 -60.64 27.81
N THR A 673 -2.59 -60.12 27.59
CA THR A 673 -1.37 -60.87 27.88
C THR A 673 -0.16 -59.95 27.99
N ILE A 674 0.92 -60.46 28.51
CA ILE A 674 2.21 -59.77 28.54
C ILE A 674 2.92 -60.06 27.20
N LEU A 675 3.27 -58.99 26.50
CA LEU A 675 4.00 -59.02 25.25
C LEU A 675 5.41 -58.41 25.43
N ASP A 676 6.41 -58.95 24.73
CA ASP A 676 7.78 -58.43 24.72
C ASP A 676 7.88 -57.19 23.81
N ALA A 677 9.02 -56.46 23.76
CA ALA A 677 9.25 -55.39 22.80
C ALA A 677 9.14 -55.93 21.36
N GLY A 678 8.48 -55.17 20.47
CA GLY A 678 8.30 -55.55 19.06
C GLY A 678 7.04 -55.00 18.42
N ASP A 679 6.84 -55.30 17.15
CA ASP A 679 5.66 -54.92 16.37
C ASP A 679 4.61 -56.01 16.41
N TYR A 680 3.35 -55.64 16.62
CA TYR A 680 2.23 -56.56 16.79
C TYR A 680 1.09 -56.25 15.84
N GLN A 681 0.44 -57.29 15.35
CA GLN A 681 -0.76 -57.19 14.53
C GLN A 681 -1.81 -58.20 15.04
N PHE A 682 -3.04 -57.72 15.19
CA PHE A 682 -4.21 -58.52 15.55
C PHE A 682 -5.33 -58.28 14.56
N GLU A 683 -6.19 -59.27 14.36
CA GLU A 683 -7.39 -59.11 13.54
C GLU A 683 -8.56 -58.57 14.39
N LEU A 684 -9.30 -57.61 13.83
CA LEU A 684 -10.56 -57.16 14.42
C LEU A 684 -11.58 -58.35 14.31
N PRO A 685 -12.29 -58.74 15.40
CA PRO A 685 -13.19 -59.86 15.39
C PRO A 685 -14.29 -59.79 14.34
N ALA A 686 -14.47 -60.87 13.60
CA ALA A 686 -15.58 -61.01 12.66
C ALA A 686 -16.91 -61.08 13.42
N GLY A 687 -18.00 -60.55 12.82
CA GLY A 687 -19.35 -60.67 13.38
C GLY A 687 -19.82 -59.49 14.22
N LEU A 688 -19.07 -58.40 14.30
CA LEU A 688 -19.58 -57.13 14.83
C LEU A 688 -20.69 -56.60 13.93
N ALA A 689 -21.79 -56.15 14.53
CA ALA A 689 -22.89 -55.53 13.77
C ALA A 689 -22.44 -54.25 13.07
N LYS A 690 -23.11 -53.87 11.98
CA LYS A 690 -22.85 -52.57 11.33
C LYS A 690 -23.01 -51.41 12.32
N GLY A 691 -22.01 -50.55 12.39
CA GLY A 691 -22.04 -49.46 13.36
C GLY A 691 -20.66 -48.82 13.61
N VAL A 692 -20.61 -47.97 14.59
CA VAL A 692 -19.40 -47.27 15.04
C VAL A 692 -18.94 -47.90 16.36
N TYR A 693 -17.66 -48.22 16.43
CA TYR A 693 -17.01 -48.81 17.59
C TYR A 693 -15.73 -48.09 17.94
N GLY A 694 -15.26 -48.26 19.19
CA GLY A 694 -13.92 -47.88 19.62
C GLY A 694 -13.08 -49.15 19.82
N VAL A 695 -11.91 -49.24 19.19
CA VAL A 695 -10.89 -50.25 19.54
C VAL A 695 -9.95 -49.59 20.55
N ARG A 696 -9.81 -50.15 21.74
CA ARG A 696 -8.94 -49.65 22.79
C ARG A 696 -7.73 -50.55 22.96
N LEU A 697 -6.57 -49.92 23.03
CA LEU A 697 -5.29 -50.55 23.36
C LEU A 697 -4.87 -50.04 24.76
N HIS A 698 -4.76 -50.93 25.71
CA HIS A 698 -4.29 -50.68 27.06
C HIS A 698 -2.86 -51.20 27.20
N VAL A 699 -1.93 -50.35 27.61
CA VAL A 699 -0.52 -50.67 27.85
C VAL A 699 -0.10 -49.99 29.15
N ASP A 700 0.26 -50.73 30.18
CA ASP A 700 0.76 -50.24 31.47
C ASP A 700 -0.06 -49.09 32.10
N GLY A 701 -1.39 -49.20 32.05
CA GLY A 701 -2.32 -48.21 32.56
C GLY A 701 -2.65 -47.04 31.61
N TYR A 702 -1.95 -46.93 30.48
CA TYR A 702 -2.31 -46.06 29.38
C TYR A 702 -3.38 -46.70 28.48
N VAL A 703 -4.31 -45.90 27.98
CA VAL A 703 -5.39 -46.35 27.09
C VAL A 703 -5.49 -45.47 25.85
N SER A 704 -5.17 -46.02 24.69
CA SER A 704 -5.43 -45.34 23.41
C SER A 704 -6.67 -45.92 22.74
N THR A 705 -7.46 -45.11 22.04
CA THR A 705 -8.69 -45.51 21.36
C THR A 705 -8.70 -45.09 19.91
N ARG A 706 -9.03 -46.06 19.01
CA ARG A 706 -9.27 -45.77 17.59
C ARG A 706 -10.72 -46.00 17.23
N LYS A 707 -11.36 -45.02 16.62
CA LYS A 707 -12.71 -45.15 16.08
C LYS A 707 -12.68 -46.04 14.85
N VAL A 708 -13.58 -47.01 14.80
CA VAL A 708 -13.76 -47.95 13.67
C VAL A 708 -15.20 -47.94 13.21
N VAL A 709 -15.41 -47.97 11.90
CA VAL A 709 -16.72 -48.03 11.26
C VAL A 709 -16.86 -49.40 10.59
N ILE A 710 -17.86 -50.19 10.97
CA ILE A 710 -18.21 -51.46 10.35
C ILE A 710 -19.35 -51.22 9.36
N ASN A 711 -19.12 -51.54 8.09
CA ASN A 711 -20.08 -51.32 6.99
C ASN A 711 -20.92 -52.56 6.68
#